data_350018d5aba039e06328e0b89703437f
#
_entry.id   350018d5aba039e06328e0b89703437f
#
_cell.length_a   1.000
_cell.length_b   1.000
_cell.length_c   1.000
_cell.angle_alpha   90.00
_cell.angle_beta   90.00
_cell.angle_gamma   90.00
#
_symmetry.space_group_name_H-M   'P 1'
#
loop_
_entity.id
_entity.type
_entity.pdbx_description
1 polymer ?
#
loop_
_entity_poly.entity_id
_entity_poly.type
_entity_poly.pdbx_seq_one_letter_code
_entity_poly.pdbx_strand_id
1 'polypeptide(L)'
;MKAFRRFTVRVPLPDRIADLAPLSHNLRWAWHTPTQELFATIDPRLWSSTGDPVRVLADTDPTRLVELADDEDFVARVAEAHADLEQYLDAPQWFQRYAAESSVQDGSAHDRVVPSGIAYFSMEFGVSEVLPIYSGGLGILAGDHLKAASDLGLPLIGVGLLYRSGYFRQGLDHDGWQIERYPVNDPADLPLTLLAPGDGAEPVIVEVAMPGGATLSAQVWVASVGRIPLLLLDSDIDRNDVEPEGAALRAVTDRLYGGDQEHRIAQEILLGIGGVRALREYVRITGRPEPTVFHMNEGHAGFLGVERIRELVAGGLDFDTAEAVVRASNVFTTHTPVPAGIDRFPADLVARYLDADSDGKSRLLPGLAAATVAELGDEADSGVFNMAHMGFRLGQRSNGVSQLHGAVSREMFADLWPGFDAADVPIGAVTNGVHGPTWVAPAWRDFADGDEDSAPEVYADLSDETIWRTHEKLRAELVDEVRRRALASGLDRGFTHAELAWTADLFDPHVLTIGFARRAATYKRLTLMLRNPDRMRTILTDPDRPVQLVIAGKAHPADEGGKSLIQQVVRFTEEPELRDRIVFLPDYDISMARFIYAGCDVWLNNPVRPMEACGTSGMKSALNGGLNLSILDGWWDEMADGDNGWAIPSAEGITDEHRRDDLEAQALYTLLEETVIPLFYRRADDGVPSRWVQMMRHTLTRLGPQVLASRMVRDYTTDLYCPAARAYESACADSYAGARDLAVYRRTLETGWSSVLVAGVEDERREDGLWITAHVALGDLAPESVAVQVVLGRVGDDGEILAPTFTDMTPGPDRDASGRVVFTALVPPSASGHLGYTVRVLPRHPQLSSESELGFVRFPATTG
;
A
#
# COMPACT_ATOMS: atom_id res chain seq x y z
N MET A 1 21.26 5.42 -37.69
CA MET A 1 21.48 3.99 -38.03
C MET A 1 20.80 3.18 -36.95
N LYS A 2 19.92 2.23 -37.29
CA LYS A 2 19.29 1.35 -36.28
C LYS A 2 20.01 0.02 -36.26
N ALA A 3 20.24 -0.57 -35.07
CA ALA A 3 20.81 -1.89 -34.93
C ALA A 3 19.87 -2.93 -35.56
N PHE A 4 20.43 -3.84 -36.35
CA PHE A 4 19.70 -4.95 -36.94
C PHE A 4 19.40 -6.07 -35.92
N ARG A 5 20.33 -6.27 -34.98
CA ARG A 5 20.19 -7.15 -33.82
C ARG A 5 20.84 -6.50 -32.61
N ARG A 6 20.25 -6.69 -31.43
CA ARG A 6 20.87 -6.40 -30.15
C ARG A 6 21.36 -7.72 -29.55
N PHE A 7 22.48 -7.71 -28.89
CA PHE A 7 22.96 -8.81 -28.05
C PHE A 7 23.78 -8.20 -26.91
N THR A 8 23.63 -8.76 -25.71
CA THR A 8 24.38 -8.34 -24.54
C THR A 8 25.58 -9.25 -24.39
N VAL A 9 26.77 -8.68 -24.26
CA VAL A 9 28.01 -9.39 -23.94
C VAL A 9 28.33 -9.05 -22.50
N ARG A 10 28.33 -10.04 -21.63
CA ARG A 10 28.80 -9.88 -20.24
C ARG A 10 30.19 -10.47 -20.14
N VAL A 11 31.14 -9.68 -19.64
CA VAL A 11 32.46 -10.16 -19.29
C VAL A 11 32.33 -10.89 -17.93
N PRO A 12 32.81 -12.13 -17.81
CA PRO A 12 32.78 -12.82 -16.53
C PRO A 12 33.64 -12.06 -15.50
N LEU A 13 33.12 -11.96 -14.28
CA LEU A 13 33.87 -11.39 -13.17
C LEU A 13 35.12 -12.26 -12.87
N PRO A 14 36.24 -11.64 -12.46
CA PRO A 14 37.38 -12.41 -11.92
C PRO A 14 36.93 -13.24 -10.70
N ASP A 15 37.44 -14.49 -10.59
CA ASP A 15 37.00 -15.45 -9.56
C ASP A 15 37.04 -14.89 -8.12
N ARG A 16 38.04 -14.04 -7.80
CA ARG A 16 38.21 -13.46 -6.46
C ARG A 16 37.16 -12.45 -6.06
N ILE A 17 36.40 -11.92 -7.01
CA ILE A 17 35.30 -10.94 -6.81
C ILE A 17 33.99 -11.44 -7.42
N ALA A 18 33.86 -12.73 -7.69
CA ALA A 18 32.66 -13.32 -8.30
C ALA A 18 31.40 -13.10 -7.45
N ASP A 19 31.55 -12.97 -6.13
CA ASP A 19 30.47 -12.73 -5.18
C ASP A 19 29.80 -11.35 -5.36
N LEU A 20 30.36 -10.45 -6.18
CA LEU A 20 29.66 -9.24 -6.60
C LEU A 20 28.40 -9.53 -7.42
N ALA A 21 28.30 -10.68 -8.10
CA ALA A 21 27.13 -11.04 -8.89
C ALA A 21 25.90 -11.29 -8.01
N PRO A 22 25.89 -12.18 -6.99
CA PRO A 22 24.76 -12.32 -6.09
C PRO A 22 24.46 -11.02 -5.30
N LEU A 23 25.46 -10.24 -4.92
CA LEU A 23 25.29 -8.95 -4.26
C LEU A 23 24.56 -7.94 -5.15
N SER A 24 24.81 -7.91 -6.46
CA SER A 24 24.14 -7.01 -7.40
C SER A 24 22.70 -7.41 -7.71
N HIS A 25 22.37 -8.70 -7.66
CA HIS A 25 21.03 -9.21 -7.98
C HIS A 25 20.11 -9.28 -6.77
N ASN A 26 20.62 -9.29 -5.54
CA ASN A 26 19.75 -9.19 -4.36
C ASN A 26 19.49 -7.73 -4.01
N LEU A 27 18.26 -7.28 -4.20
CA LEU A 27 17.82 -5.89 -3.99
C LEU A 27 17.98 -5.38 -2.55
N ARG A 28 18.46 -6.22 -1.60
CA ARG A 28 18.83 -5.76 -0.25
C ARG A 28 19.86 -4.61 -0.31
N TRP A 29 20.72 -4.58 -1.31
CA TRP A 29 21.66 -3.48 -1.51
C TRP A 29 20.97 -2.10 -1.50
N ALA A 30 19.70 -2.00 -1.93
CA ALA A 30 18.96 -0.73 -2.01
C ALA A 30 18.75 -0.06 -0.64
N TRP A 31 18.87 -0.82 0.47
CA TRP A 31 18.79 -0.30 1.84
C TRP A 31 19.98 -0.70 2.72
N HIS A 32 21.02 -1.31 2.14
CA HIS A 32 22.24 -1.71 2.84
C HIS A 32 23.44 -0.86 2.40
N THR A 33 23.76 0.17 3.21
CA THR A 33 24.80 1.16 2.92
C THR A 33 26.18 0.54 2.62
N PRO A 34 26.69 -0.46 3.38
CA PRO A 34 27.99 -1.05 3.10
C PRO A 34 28.08 -1.66 1.69
N THR A 35 27.01 -2.31 1.21
CA THR A 35 26.98 -2.85 -0.16
C THR A 35 26.93 -1.73 -1.21
N GLN A 36 26.21 -0.62 -0.96
CA GLN A 36 26.20 0.55 -1.84
C GLN A 36 27.59 1.17 -1.97
N GLU A 37 28.32 1.33 -0.86
CA GLU A 37 29.70 1.86 -0.82
C GLU A 37 30.68 0.94 -1.55
N LEU A 38 30.46 -0.38 -1.49
CA LEU A 38 31.27 -1.34 -2.23
C LEU A 38 31.14 -1.11 -3.74
N PHE A 39 29.89 -0.99 -4.27
CA PHE A 39 29.66 -0.71 -5.69
C PHE A 39 30.13 0.69 -6.10
N ALA A 40 29.97 1.68 -5.24
CA ALA A 40 30.50 3.02 -5.45
C ALA A 40 32.03 3.05 -5.60
N THR A 41 32.75 2.14 -4.96
CA THR A 41 34.21 1.99 -5.04
C THR A 41 34.67 1.43 -6.39
N ILE A 42 33.85 0.62 -7.06
CA ILE A 42 34.16 0.01 -8.36
C ILE A 42 34.31 1.10 -9.42
N ASP A 43 33.27 1.90 -9.62
CA ASP A 43 33.26 3.09 -10.48
C ASP A 43 32.37 4.18 -9.88
N PRO A 44 32.96 5.17 -9.18
CA PRO A 44 32.18 6.25 -8.55
C PRO A 44 31.33 7.09 -9.51
N ARG A 45 31.74 7.20 -10.79
CA ARG A 45 31.01 7.99 -11.79
C ARG A 45 29.78 7.23 -12.28
N LEU A 46 29.93 5.95 -12.60
CA LEU A 46 28.81 5.09 -12.99
C LEU A 46 27.82 4.96 -11.83
N TRP A 47 28.32 4.74 -10.61
CA TRP A 47 27.46 4.67 -9.43
C TRP A 47 26.67 5.97 -9.24
N SER A 48 27.34 7.13 -9.24
CA SER A 48 26.68 8.43 -9.07
C SER A 48 25.63 8.73 -10.13
N SER A 49 25.79 8.21 -11.36
CA SER A 49 24.88 8.46 -12.47
C SER A 49 23.74 7.44 -12.58
N THR A 50 23.94 6.22 -12.09
CA THR A 50 22.98 5.12 -12.28
C THR A 50 22.37 4.61 -10.99
N GLY A 51 23.12 4.60 -9.87
CA GLY A 51 22.74 3.93 -8.62
C GLY A 51 22.46 2.43 -8.79
N ASP A 52 23.00 1.81 -9.85
CA ASP A 52 22.63 0.47 -10.31
C ASP A 52 23.85 -0.47 -10.30
N PRO A 53 23.90 -1.41 -9.35
CA PRO A 53 25.01 -2.37 -9.26
C PRO A 53 25.19 -3.23 -10.51
N VAL A 54 24.10 -3.65 -11.16
CA VAL A 54 24.15 -4.49 -12.37
C VAL A 54 24.82 -3.71 -13.51
N ARG A 55 24.43 -2.46 -13.68
CA ARG A 55 25.06 -1.58 -14.68
C ARG A 55 26.50 -1.22 -14.33
N VAL A 56 26.79 -0.97 -13.04
CA VAL A 56 28.18 -0.74 -12.63
C VAL A 56 29.06 -1.91 -13.02
N LEU A 57 28.64 -3.15 -12.80
CA LEU A 57 29.41 -4.33 -13.19
C LEU A 57 29.49 -4.51 -14.72
N ALA A 58 28.42 -4.19 -15.45
CA ALA A 58 28.36 -4.36 -16.90
C ALA A 58 29.14 -3.30 -17.66
N ASP A 59 29.13 -2.04 -17.21
CA ASP A 59 29.66 -0.87 -17.93
C ASP A 59 31.09 -0.50 -17.46
N THR A 60 31.58 -1.04 -16.34
CA THR A 60 32.96 -0.80 -15.86
C THR A 60 33.99 -1.47 -16.77
N ASP A 61 35.10 -0.76 -17.04
CA ASP A 61 36.21 -1.31 -17.82
C ASP A 61 36.69 -2.64 -17.20
N PRO A 62 36.77 -3.75 -17.98
CA PRO A 62 37.25 -5.05 -17.49
C PRO A 62 38.63 -4.97 -16.84
N THR A 63 39.51 -4.07 -17.29
CA THR A 63 40.84 -3.87 -16.67
C THR A 63 40.70 -3.40 -15.22
N ARG A 64 39.74 -2.54 -14.94
CA ARG A 64 39.46 -2.07 -13.58
C ARG A 64 38.98 -3.20 -12.67
N LEU A 65 38.14 -4.11 -13.18
CA LEU A 65 37.68 -5.27 -12.42
C LEU A 65 38.84 -6.24 -12.09
N VAL A 66 39.81 -6.40 -13.01
CA VAL A 66 41.02 -7.18 -12.76
C VAL A 66 41.88 -6.49 -11.69
N GLU A 67 42.11 -5.18 -11.78
CA GLU A 67 42.86 -4.43 -10.75
C GLU A 67 42.23 -4.59 -9.35
N LEU A 68 40.89 -4.52 -9.25
CA LEU A 68 40.18 -4.73 -7.98
C LEU A 68 40.27 -6.17 -7.48
N ALA A 69 40.33 -7.14 -8.36
CA ALA A 69 40.55 -8.53 -7.98
C ALA A 69 41.99 -8.81 -7.45
N ASP A 70 42.96 -7.95 -7.76
CA ASP A 70 44.31 -7.97 -7.21
C ASP A 70 44.46 -7.13 -5.93
N ASP A 71 43.46 -6.34 -5.56
CA ASP A 71 43.43 -5.56 -4.33
C ASP A 71 42.87 -6.38 -3.17
N GLU A 72 43.75 -6.78 -2.22
CA GLU A 72 43.39 -7.62 -1.09
C GLU A 72 42.33 -6.99 -0.17
N ASP A 73 42.36 -5.66 0.02
CA ASP A 73 41.40 -4.97 0.86
C ASP A 73 40.01 -4.94 0.19
N PHE A 74 39.96 -4.75 -1.12
CA PHE A 74 38.69 -4.81 -1.87
C PHE A 74 38.11 -6.22 -1.87
N VAL A 75 38.93 -7.23 -2.12
CA VAL A 75 38.51 -8.65 -2.10
C VAL A 75 37.95 -9.02 -0.71
N ALA A 76 38.62 -8.59 0.37
CA ALA A 76 38.14 -8.82 1.73
C ALA A 76 36.75 -8.16 1.98
N ARG A 77 36.54 -6.93 1.51
CA ARG A 77 35.22 -6.24 1.61
C ARG A 77 34.12 -6.93 0.80
N VAL A 78 34.44 -7.49 -0.38
CA VAL A 78 33.48 -8.28 -1.16
C VAL A 78 33.07 -9.53 -0.38
N ALA A 79 34.06 -10.27 0.17
CA ALA A 79 33.76 -11.45 0.96
C ALA A 79 32.96 -11.14 2.24
N GLU A 80 33.26 -10.04 2.94
CA GLU A 80 32.52 -9.59 4.11
C GLU A 80 31.07 -9.24 3.75
N ALA A 81 30.84 -8.48 2.68
CA ALA A 81 29.49 -8.10 2.22
C ALA A 81 28.67 -9.31 1.78
N HIS A 82 29.29 -10.30 1.16
CA HIS A 82 28.65 -11.56 0.78
C HIS A 82 28.28 -12.40 2.01
N ALA A 83 29.21 -12.57 2.94
CA ALA A 83 28.94 -13.29 4.20
C ALA A 83 27.81 -12.61 5.03
N ASP A 84 27.76 -11.27 5.05
CA ASP A 84 26.68 -10.52 5.67
C ASP A 84 25.34 -10.77 4.98
N LEU A 85 25.31 -10.82 3.64
CA LEU A 85 24.10 -11.18 2.90
C LEU A 85 23.63 -12.60 3.23
N GLU A 86 24.54 -13.58 3.22
CA GLU A 86 24.21 -14.97 3.59
C GLU A 86 23.67 -15.06 5.01
N GLN A 87 24.35 -14.41 5.97
CA GLN A 87 23.88 -14.35 7.36
C GLN A 87 22.49 -13.70 7.44
N TYR A 88 22.26 -12.58 6.73
CA TYR A 88 20.96 -11.95 6.67
C TYR A 88 19.88 -12.90 6.15
N LEU A 89 20.16 -13.66 5.10
CA LEU A 89 19.19 -14.57 4.48
C LEU A 89 18.82 -15.75 5.40
N ASP A 90 19.78 -16.28 6.17
CA ASP A 90 19.62 -17.51 6.94
C ASP A 90 19.23 -17.29 8.40
N ALA A 91 19.57 -16.13 9.01
CA ALA A 91 19.32 -15.90 10.41
C ALA A 91 17.81 -15.86 10.74
N PRO A 92 17.37 -16.50 11.84
CA PRO A 92 15.98 -16.41 12.27
C PRO A 92 15.66 -14.99 12.73
N GLN A 93 14.52 -14.46 12.24
CA GLN A 93 14.04 -13.11 12.52
C GLN A 93 12.82 -13.13 13.46
N TRP A 94 12.11 -11.99 13.55
CA TRP A 94 10.92 -11.86 14.40
C TRP A 94 9.88 -12.95 14.13
N PHE A 95 9.57 -13.25 12.87
CA PHE A 95 8.52 -14.21 12.52
C PHE A 95 8.84 -15.62 13.03
N GLN A 96 10.10 -16.10 12.91
CA GLN A 96 10.49 -17.41 13.39
C GLN A 96 10.43 -17.49 14.93
N ARG A 97 10.81 -16.42 15.65
CA ARG A 97 10.67 -16.33 17.11
C ARG A 97 9.18 -16.32 17.51
N TYR A 98 8.37 -15.50 16.84
CA TYR A 98 6.91 -15.41 17.05
C TYR A 98 6.22 -16.75 16.85
N ALA A 99 6.56 -17.49 15.81
CA ALA A 99 6.03 -18.82 15.54
C ALA A 99 6.47 -19.84 16.60
N ALA A 100 7.72 -19.79 17.07
CA ALA A 100 8.24 -20.68 18.09
C ALA A 100 7.62 -20.45 19.48
N GLU A 101 7.40 -19.18 19.88
CA GLU A 101 6.75 -18.81 21.14
C GLU A 101 5.29 -19.27 21.18
N SER A 102 4.65 -19.37 20.03
CA SER A 102 3.27 -19.83 19.89
C SER A 102 3.08 -21.31 20.23
N SER A 103 4.16 -22.10 20.21
CA SER A 103 4.14 -23.53 20.51
C SER A 103 4.35 -23.87 21.99
N VAL A 104 4.68 -22.90 22.85
CA VAL A 104 5.19 -23.16 24.22
C VAL A 104 4.25 -22.69 25.33
N GLN A 105 3.31 -21.78 25.10
CA GLN A 105 2.47 -21.22 26.16
C GLN A 105 1.08 -21.84 26.24
N ASP A 106 0.84 -22.44 27.41
CA ASP A 106 -0.41 -22.94 28.01
C ASP A 106 -1.08 -24.14 27.33
N GLY A 107 -1.21 -25.20 28.12
CA GLY A 107 -1.99 -26.42 27.88
C GLY A 107 -3.51 -26.20 27.64
N SER A 108 -3.93 -25.04 27.22
CA SER A 108 -5.18 -24.74 26.52
C SER A 108 -4.91 -24.82 25.01
N ALA A 109 -5.47 -25.84 24.36
CA ALA A 109 -5.32 -26.17 22.95
C ALA A 109 -5.86 -25.08 22.01
N HIS A 110 -5.15 -23.93 21.96
CA HIS A 110 -5.28 -22.95 20.89
C HIS A 110 -3.85 -22.72 20.35
N ASP A 111 -3.35 -23.74 19.62
CA ASP A 111 -2.14 -23.57 18.82
C ASP A 111 -2.34 -22.34 17.92
N ARG A 112 -1.47 -21.33 18.07
CA ARG A 112 -1.45 -20.19 17.14
C ARG A 112 -1.03 -20.75 15.79
N VAL A 113 -1.97 -20.82 14.87
CA VAL A 113 -1.70 -21.13 13.49
C VAL A 113 -0.99 -19.91 12.86
N VAL A 114 0.21 -20.13 12.36
CA VAL A 114 0.95 -19.14 11.56
C VAL A 114 0.93 -19.55 10.09
N PRO A 115 0.91 -18.60 9.13
CA PRO A 115 0.90 -18.95 7.71
C PRO A 115 2.15 -19.72 7.30
N SER A 116 1.98 -20.82 6.56
CA SER A 116 3.08 -21.56 5.92
C SER A 116 3.71 -20.75 4.79
N GLY A 117 2.95 -19.88 4.15
CA GLY A 117 3.35 -18.94 3.13
C GLY A 117 2.27 -17.89 2.92
N ILE A 118 2.68 -16.71 2.46
CA ILE A 118 1.82 -15.57 2.14
C ILE A 118 2.11 -15.18 0.70
N ALA A 119 1.09 -15.16 -0.16
CA ALA A 119 1.19 -14.65 -1.52
C ALA A 119 0.61 -13.22 -1.59
N TYR A 120 1.45 -12.24 -1.90
CA TYR A 120 1.11 -10.83 -1.93
C TYR A 120 1.05 -10.32 -3.37
N PHE A 121 -0.16 -10.02 -3.86
CA PHE A 121 -0.41 -9.60 -5.23
C PHE A 121 -0.60 -8.10 -5.32
N SER A 122 0.16 -7.44 -6.17
CA SER A 122 0.04 -6.00 -6.42
C SER A 122 0.40 -5.66 -7.86
N MET A 123 -0.29 -4.65 -8.42
CA MET A 123 -0.01 -4.14 -9.76
C MET A 123 1.36 -3.45 -9.86
N GLU A 124 1.89 -2.93 -8.76
CA GLU A 124 3.12 -2.16 -8.72
C GLU A 124 3.93 -2.41 -7.43
N PHE A 125 5.27 -2.38 -7.55
CA PHE A 125 6.21 -2.53 -6.44
C PHE A 125 7.36 -1.51 -6.55
N GLY A 126 7.42 -0.58 -5.61
CA GLY A 126 8.47 0.43 -5.52
C GLY A 126 9.61 -0.01 -4.60
N VAL A 127 10.42 -0.98 -5.03
CA VAL A 127 11.55 -1.49 -4.26
C VAL A 127 12.79 -0.60 -4.40
N SER A 128 13.13 -0.25 -5.64
CA SER A 128 14.27 0.59 -5.98
C SER A 128 14.01 1.34 -7.29
N GLU A 129 14.74 2.42 -7.52
CA GLU A 129 14.73 3.20 -8.76
C GLU A 129 15.20 2.40 -9.98
N VAL A 130 16.01 1.35 -9.77
CA VAL A 130 16.52 0.52 -10.86
C VAL A 130 15.50 -0.51 -11.36
N LEU A 131 14.45 -0.77 -10.58
CA LEU A 131 13.34 -1.63 -10.98
C LEU A 131 12.07 -0.77 -11.11
N PRO A 132 11.84 -0.12 -12.26
CA PRO A 132 10.83 0.94 -12.42
C PRO A 132 9.42 0.38 -12.67
N ILE A 133 8.95 -0.49 -11.79
CA ILE A 133 7.62 -1.12 -11.83
C ILE A 133 6.64 -0.48 -10.82
N TYR A 134 6.77 0.80 -10.58
CA TYR A 134 5.89 1.57 -9.69
C TYR A 134 5.64 2.97 -10.24
N SER A 135 4.53 3.58 -9.82
CA SER A 135 4.15 4.94 -10.21
C SER A 135 3.98 5.87 -9.02
N GLY A 136 3.47 5.39 -7.92
CA GLY A 136 3.06 6.21 -6.79
C GLY A 136 3.05 5.52 -5.44
N GLY A 137 2.20 6.03 -4.54
CA GLY A 137 2.16 5.61 -3.13
C GLY A 137 1.85 4.14 -2.93
N LEU A 138 0.99 3.56 -3.76
CA LEU A 138 0.63 2.13 -3.69
C LEU A 138 1.86 1.24 -3.91
N GLY A 139 2.62 1.52 -4.97
CA GLY A 139 3.83 0.74 -5.28
C GLY A 139 4.92 0.92 -4.24
N ILE A 140 5.13 2.14 -3.75
CA ILE A 140 6.11 2.39 -2.68
C ILE A 140 5.72 1.64 -1.41
N LEU A 141 4.43 1.61 -1.04
CA LEU A 141 3.95 0.83 0.09
C LEU A 141 4.17 -0.67 -0.11
N ALA A 142 3.83 -1.21 -1.29
CA ALA A 142 4.07 -2.61 -1.59
C ALA A 142 5.57 -2.96 -1.51
N GLY A 143 6.46 -2.09 -2.00
CA GLY A 143 7.91 -2.23 -1.86
C GLY A 143 8.35 -2.20 -0.40
N ASP A 144 7.86 -1.24 0.39
CA ASP A 144 8.17 -1.13 1.82
C ASP A 144 7.63 -2.35 2.61
N HIS A 145 6.46 -2.88 2.23
CA HIS A 145 5.90 -4.13 2.79
C HIS A 145 6.81 -5.33 2.54
N LEU A 146 7.29 -5.52 1.30
CA LEU A 146 8.21 -6.62 0.97
C LEU A 146 9.53 -6.51 1.73
N LYS A 147 10.10 -5.30 1.83
CA LYS A 147 11.34 -5.06 2.56
C LYS A 147 11.17 -5.35 4.06
N ALA A 148 10.12 -4.83 4.68
CA ALA A 148 9.83 -5.09 6.08
C ALA A 148 9.52 -6.58 6.34
N ALA A 149 8.78 -7.24 5.43
CA ALA A 149 8.56 -8.68 5.50
C ALA A 149 9.87 -9.47 5.41
N SER A 150 10.82 -9.02 4.57
CA SER A 150 12.16 -9.59 4.48
C SER A 150 12.92 -9.45 5.79
N ASP A 151 12.96 -8.26 6.37
CA ASP A 151 13.67 -7.98 7.62
C ASP A 151 13.05 -8.72 8.81
N LEU A 152 11.74 -8.88 8.82
CA LEU A 152 11.01 -9.64 9.83
C LEU A 152 11.01 -11.16 9.60
N GLY A 153 11.51 -11.66 8.45
CA GLY A 153 11.60 -13.08 8.12
C GLY A 153 10.28 -13.76 7.77
N LEU A 154 9.28 -13.02 7.26
CA LEU A 154 8.01 -13.61 6.86
C LEU A 154 8.16 -14.54 5.64
N PRO A 155 7.40 -15.64 5.56
CA PRO A 155 7.40 -16.54 4.39
C PRO A 155 6.52 -15.97 3.26
N LEU A 156 6.87 -14.78 2.76
CA LEU A 156 6.10 -14.04 1.77
C LEU A 156 6.65 -14.24 0.35
N ILE A 157 5.78 -14.25 -0.64
CA ILE A 157 6.08 -14.25 -2.07
C ILE A 157 5.29 -13.11 -2.70
N GLY A 158 5.98 -12.15 -3.31
CA GLY A 158 5.34 -11.08 -4.09
C GLY A 158 4.99 -11.56 -5.51
N VAL A 159 3.89 -11.08 -6.07
CA VAL A 159 3.46 -11.37 -7.45
C VAL A 159 3.02 -10.08 -8.11
N GLY A 160 3.59 -9.76 -9.28
CA GLY A 160 3.32 -8.56 -10.04
C GLY A 160 3.56 -8.71 -11.54
N LEU A 161 3.58 -7.59 -12.24
CA LEU A 161 3.85 -7.53 -13.68
C LEU A 161 5.18 -6.82 -13.93
N LEU A 162 5.92 -7.26 -14.96
CA LEU A 162 7.14 -6.61 -15.43
C LEU A 162 6.82 -5.68 -16.59
N TYR A 163 6.83 -4.38 -16.33
CA TYR A 163 6.51 -3.38 -17.36
C TYR A 163 7.74 -2.99 -18.17
N ARG A 164 7.72 -3.26 -19.49
CA ARG A 164 8.82 -2.92 -20.42
C ARG A 164 9.23 -1.47 -20.40
N SER A 165 8.28 -0.56 -20.29
CA SER A 165 8.54 0.87 -20.22
C SER A 165 8.26 1.46 -18.84
N GLY A 166 7.90 0.64 -17.88
CA GLY A 166 7.62 1.04 -16.50
C GLY A 166 6.54 2.11 -16.39
N TYR A 167 6.79 3.10 -15.51
CA TYR A 167 6.11 4.39 -15.51
C TYR A 167 7.00 5.40 -16.22
N PHE A 168 6.46 6.53 -16.68
CA PHE A 168 7.23 7.50 -17.46
C PHE A 168 8.30 8.24 -16.63
N ARG A 169 9.35 8.68 -17.29
CA ARG A 169 10.25 9.72 -16.81
C ARG A 169 9.71 11.08 -17.21
N GLN A 170 9.61 11.98 -16.22
CA GLN A 170 9.09 13.32 -16.42
C GLN A 170 10.22 14.24 -16.89
N GLY A 171 9.97 14.95 -17.99
CA GLY A 171 10.72 16.14 -18.38
C GLY A 171 9.80 17.35 -18.34
N LEU A 172 10.40 18.54 -18.49
CA LEU A 172 9.67 19.77 -18.75
C LEU A 172 10.11 20.32 -20.11
N ASP A 173 9.18 20.89 -20.87
CA ASP A 173 9.55 21.68 -22.03
C ASP A 173 10.06 23.07 -21.61
N HIS A 174 10.43 23.89 -22.60
CA HIS A 174 10.93 25.24 -22.34
C HIS A 174 9.94 26.09 -21.54
N ASP A 175 8.64 25.91 -21.75
CA ASP A 175 7.56 26.69 -21.11
C ASP A 175 7.08 26.09 -19.79
N GLY A 176 7.77 25.05 -19.29
CA GLY A 176 7.45 24.37 -18.01
C GLY A 176 6.31 23.37 -18.11
N TRP A 177 5.89 22.97 -19.32
CA TRP A 177 4.89 21.93 -19.52
C TRP A 177 5.51 20.54 -19.36
N GLN A 178 4.81 19.64 -18.67
CA GLN A 178 5.25 18.26 -18.48
C GLN A 178 5.28 17.49 -19.80
N ILE A 179 6.41 16.81 -20.06
CA ILE A 179 6.58 15.85 -21.14
C ILE A 179 6.94 14.48 -20.58
N GLU A 180 6.41 13.43 -21.20
CA GLU A 180 6.61 12.04 -20.80
C GLU A 180 7.60 11.33 -21.70
N ARG A 181 8.60 10.70 -21.11
CA ARG A 181 9.58 9.83 -21.82
C ARG A 181 9.41 8.41 -21.27
N TYR A 182 9.33 7.44 -22.18
CA TYR A 182 9.17 6.02 -21.85
C TYR A 182 10.44 5.26 -22.26
N PRO A 183 11.45 5.17 -21.38
CA PRO A 183 12.62 4.33 -21.65
C PRO A 183 12.18 2.86 -21.67
N VAL A 184 12.77 2.10 -22.61
CA VAL A 184 12.55 0.67 -22.67
C VAL A 184 13.55 -0.03 -21.76
N ASN A 185 13.06 -0.75 -20.78
CA ASN A 185 13.86 -1.57 -19.88
C ASN A 185 14.11 -2.92 -20.54
N ASP A 186 15.37 -3.35 -20.64
CA ASP A 186 15.70 -4.72 -21.01
C ASP A 186 15.76 -5.56 -19.71
N PRO A 187 14.91 -6.59 -19.55
CA PRO A 187 14.93 -7.41 -18.35
C PRO A 187 16.30 -8.04 -18.04
N ALA A 188 17.10 -8.25 -19.08
CA ALA A 188 18.45 -8.79 -18.91
C ALA A 188 19.43 -7.78 -18.25
N ASP A 189 19.13 -6.49 -18.27
CA ASP A 189 19.94 -5.45 -17.64
C ASP A 189 19.44 -5.08 -16.22
N LEU A 190 18.39 -5.75 -15.75
CA LEU A 190 17.78 -5.55 -14.44
C LEU A 190 18.27 -6.64 -13.45
N PRO A 191 18.15 -6.42 -12.12
CA PRO A 191 18.50 -7.43 -11.12
C PRO A 191 17.43 -8.55 -11.05
N LEU A 192 17.20 -9.21 -12.17
CA LEU A 192 16.19 -10.23 -12.37
C LEU A 192 16.81 -11.55 -12.84
N THR A 193 16.19 -12.65 -12.42
CA THR A 193 16.53 -13.99 -12.89
C THR A 193 15.30 -14.62 -13.55
N LEU A 194 15.46 -15.20 -14.72
CA LEU A 194 14.38 -15.89 -15.40
C LEU A 194 14.06 -17.22 -14.69
N LEU A 195 12.80 -17.45 -14.35
CA LEU A 195 12.39 -18.67 -13.66
C LEU A 195 12.49 -19.88 -14.60
N ALA A 196 13.31 -20.85 -14.22
CA ALA A 196 13.49 -22.11 -14.92
C ALA A 196 13.66 -23.27 -13.92
N PRO A 197 13.32 -24.53 -14.30
CA PRO A 197 13.48 -25.69 -13.43
C PRO A 197 14.94 -26.08 -13.10
N GLY A 198 15.91 -25.47 -13.77
CA GLY A 198 17.35 -25.70 -13.57
C GLY A 198 18.17 -24.98 -14.64
N ASP A 199 19.49 -24.99 -14.49
CA ASP A 199 20.41 -24.35 -15.42
C ASP A 199 20.27 -24.92 -16.84
N GLY A 200 20.05 -24.02 -17.80
CA GLY A 200 19.88 -24.38 -19.22
C GLY A 200 18.52 -25.04 -19.56
N ALA A 201 17.60 -25.12 -18.61
CA ALA A 201 16.23 -25.54 -18.88
C ALA A 201 15.41 -24.43 -19.55
N GLU A 202 14.34 -24.82 -20.26
CA GLU A 202 13.41 -23.86 -20.84
C GLU A 202 12.76 -23.02 -19.72
N PRO A 203 12.59 -21.71 -19.93
CA PRO A 203 11.93 -20.85 -18.96
C PRO A 203 10.47 -21.25 -18.72
N VAL A 204 9.98 -20.99 -17.53
CA VAL A 204 8.57 -21.14 -17.19
C VAL A 204 7.73 -20.14 -18.00
N ILE A 205 6.74 -20.67 -18.70
CA ILE A 205 5.72 -19.89 -19.42
C ILE A 205 4.36 -20.19 -18.78
N VAL A 206 3.65 -19.15 -18.40
CA VAL A 206 2.25 -19.24 -18.00
C VAL A 206 1.36 -18.77 -19.16
N GLU A 207 0.22 -19.41 -19.32
CA GLU A 207 -0.73 -19.14 -20.41
C GLU A 207 -2.07 -18.76 -19.82
N VAL A 208 -2.74 -17.77 -20.42
CA VAL A 208 -4.08 -17.30 -20.05
C VAL A 208 -4.92 -17.19 -21.29
N ALA A 209 -6.11 -17.80 -21.31
CA ALA A 209 -7.04 -17.69 -22.43
C ALA A 209 -7.52 -16.25 -22.58
N MET A 210 -7.66 -15.79 -23.82
CA MET A 210 -8.11 -14.45 -24.17
C MET A 210 -9.32 -14.52 -25.11
N PRO A 211 -10.07 -13.41 -25.27
CA PRO A 211 -11.21 -13.38 -26.18
C PRO A 211 -10.84 -13.83 -27.60
N GLY A 212 -11.82 -14.45 -28.30
CA GLY A 212 -11.62 -14.92 -29.68
C GLY A 212 -10.77 -16.17 -29.82
N GLY A 213 -10.44 -16.84 -28.71
CA GLY A 213 -9.65 -18.08 -28.70
C GLY A 213 -8.13 -17.87 -28.76
N ALA A 214 -7.66 -16.64 -28.60
CA ALA A 214 -6.24 -16.34 -28.46
C ALA A 214 -5.69 -16.80 -27.09
N THR A 215 -4.38 -16.96 -26.98
CA THR A 215 -3.68 -17.33 -25.73
C THR A 215 -2.62 -16.29 -25.42
N LEU A 216 -2.74 -15.61 -24.30
CA LEU A 216 -1.71 -14.75 -23.74
C LEU A 216 -0.68 -15.61 -23.01
N SER A 217 0.56 -15.57 -23.47
CA SER A 217 1.70 -16.25 -22.85
C SER A 217 2.58 -15.23 -22.14
N ALA A 218 3.03 -15.54 -20.93
CA ALA A 218 3.99 -14.71 -20.20
C ALA A 218 5.10 -15.57 -19.59
N GLN A 219 6.33 -15.09 -19.66
CA GLN A 219 7.45 -15.64 -18.90
C GLN A 219 7.48 -15.06 -17.51
N VAL A 220 8.18 -15.74 -16.60
CA VAL A 220 8.23 -15.34 -15.18
C VAL A 220 9.66 -14.97 -14.81
N TRP A 221 9.84 -13.73 -14.39
CA TRP A 221 11.07 -13.22 -13.82
C TRP A 221 10.98 -13.21 -12.27
N VAL A 222 12.12 -13.40 -11.63
CA VAL A 222 12.24 -13.37 -10.16
C VAL A 222 13.21 -12.27 -9.77
N ALA A 223 12.73 -11.32 -8.95
CA ALA A 223 13.58 -10.38 -8.23
C ALA A 223 13.74 -10.84 -6.78
N SER A 224 14.97 -10.79 -6.25
CA SER A 224 15.25 -11.10 -4.85
C SER A 224 15.20 -9.81 -4.02
N VAL A 225 14.12 -9.60 -3.27
CA VAL A 225 13.97 -8.47 -2.34
C VAL A 225 14.40 -8.93 -0.95
N GLY A 226 15.72 -8.99 -0.72
CA GLY A 226 16.27 -9.69 0.44
C GLY A 226 15.85 -11.16 0.43
N ARG A 227 15.06 -11.59 1.41
CA ARG A 227 14.50 -12.95 1.55
C ARG A 227 13.28 -13.20 0.68
N ILE A 228 12.62 -12.13 0.22
CA ILE A 228 11.34 -12.23 -0.44
C ILE A 228 11.53 -12.35 -1.95
N PRO A 229 11.09 -13.45 -2.56
CA PRO A 229 11.00 -13.53 -4.02
C PRO A 229 9.82 -12.70 -4.51
N LEU A 230 10.05 -11.88 -5.53
CA LEU A 230 9.03 -11.14 -6.26
C LEU A 230 8.94 -11.71 -7.66
N LEU A 231 7.83 -12.36 -7.97
CA LEU A 231 7.52 -12.94 -9.28
C LEU A 231 6.92 -11.86 -10.17
N LEU A 232 7.50 -11.66 -11.35
CA LEU A 232 7.10 -10.64 -12.31
C LEU A 232 6.77 -11.27 -13.65
N LEU A 233 5.53 -11.14 -14.10
CA LEU A 233 5.07 -11.68 -15.38
C LEU A 233 5.36 -10.71 -16.52
N ASP A 234 5.92 -11.23 -17.61
CA ASP A 234 6.31 -10.49 -18.81
C ASP A 234 5.71 -11.13 -20.05
N SER A 235 4.79 -10.41 -20.71
CA SER A 235 4.12 -10.86 -21.93
C SER A 235 4.87 -10.51 -23.20
N ASP A 236 5.94 -9.70 -23.15
CA ASP A 236 6.69 -9.30 -24.34
C ASP A 236 7.66 -10.41 -24.80
N ILE A 237 7.07 -11.54 -25.24
CA ILE A 237 7.80 -12.71 -25.71
C ILE A 237 7.35 -13.12 -27.11
N ASP A 238 8.26 -13.69 -27.88
CA ASP A 238 8.02 -14.09 -29.27
C ASP A 238 6.92 -15.15 -29.44
N ARG A 239 6.60 -15.89 -28.37
CA ARG A 239 5.53 -16.87 -28.36
C ARG A 239 4.16 -16.26 -28.67
N ASN A 240 3.96 -14.99 -28.30
CA ASN A 240 2.71 -14.28 -28.60
C ASN A 240 2.58 -13.88 -30.09
N ASP A 241 3.68 -13.79 -30.86
CA ASP A 241 3.65 -13.35 -32.26
C ASP A 241 2.88 -14.30 -33.20
N VAL A 242 2.70 -15.56 -32.80
CA VAL A 242 1.96 -16.56 -33.59
C VAL A 242 0.44 -16.51 -33.36
N GLU A 243 0.00 -15.78 -32.32
CA GLU A 243 -1.41 -15.63 -32.00
C GLU A 243 -2.08 -14.55 -32.86
N PRO A 244 -3.40 -14.64 -33.10
CA PRO A 244 -4.16 -13.50 -33.54
C PRO A 244 -3.95 -12.33 -32.60
N GLU A 245 -3.72 -11.12 -33.10
CA GLU A 245 -3.44 -9.93 -32.28
C GLU A 245 -2.17 -10.01 -31.45
N GLY A 246 -1.16 -10.80 -31.86
CA GLY A 246 0.06 -11.03 -31.11
C GLY A 246 0.77 -9.77 -30.61
N ALA A 247 0.74 -8.69 -31.40
CA ALA A 247 1.29 -7.41 -30.98
C ALA A 247 0.54 -6.81 -29.77
N ALA A 248 -0.77 -6.98 -29.68
CA ALA A 248 -1.56 -6.52 -28.51
C ALA A 248 -1.30 -7.41 -27.29
N LEU A 249 -1.15 -8.72 -27.49
CA LEU A 249 -0.80 -9.65 -26.41
C LEU A 249 0.60 -9.35 -25.84
N ARG A 250 1.59 -9.07 -26.69
CA ARG A 250 2.92 -8.63 -26.24
C ARG A 250 2.87 -7.32 -25.47
N ALA A 251 1.97 -6.42 -25.81
CA ALA A 251 1.84 -5.11 -25.20
C ALA A 251 1.12 -5.12 -23.85
N VAL A 252 0.55 -6.23 -23.39
CA VAL A 252 -0.18 -6.28 -22.11
C VAL A 252 0.70 -5.80 -20.96
N THR A 253 2.00 -6.11 -20.96
CA THR A 253 2.95 -5.63 -19.95
C THR A 253 3.86 -4.52 -20.49
N ASP A 254 3.38 -3.65 -21.39
CA ASP A 254 4.21 -2.56 -21.92
C ASP A 254 4.42 -1.42 -20.92
N ARG A 255 3.35 -0.95 -20.29
CA ARG A 255 3.35 0.21 -19.38
C ARG A 255 2.42 0.07 -18.20
N LEU A 256 2.88 0.51 -17.04
CA LEU A 256 2.06 0.62 -15.84
C LEU A 256 1.01 1.74 -16.02
N TYR A 257 -0.25 1.43 -15.77
CA TYR A 257 -1.40 2.34 -15.93
C TYR A 257 -1.52 2.96 -17.34
N GLY A 258 -1.00 2.28 -18.34
CA GLY A 258 -1.16 2.67 -19.74
C GLY A 258 -2.44 2.10 -20.35
N GLY A 259 -2.76 2.59 -21.57
CA GLY A 259 -3.85 2.05 -22.37
C GLY A 259 -5.25 2.47 -21.92
N ASP A 260 -6.23 1.77 -22.46
CA ASP A 260 -7.66 1.92 -22.17
C ASP A 260 -8.17 0.84 -21.20
N GLN A 261 -9.47 0.75 -21.02
CA GLN A 261 -10.08 -0.25 -20.12
C GLN A 261 -9.81 -1.69 -20.57
N GLU A 262 -9.70 -1.93 -21.88
CA GLU A 262 -9.39 -3.25 -22.40
C GLU A 262 -7.95 -3.68 -22.08
N HIS A 263 -7.01 -2.76 -22.18
CA HIS A 263 -5.64 -2.99 -21.76
C HIS A 263 -5.54 -3.25 -20.24
N ARG A 264 -6.29 -2.47 -19.45
CA ARG A 264 -6.35 -2.61 -18.00
C ARG A 264 -6.87 -3.97 -17.55
N ILE A 265 -8.02 -4.41 -18.09
CA ILE A 265 -8.58 -5.72 -17.71
C ILE A 265 -7.64 -6.87 -18.09
N ALA A 266 -6.95 -6.77 -19.23
CA ALA A 266 -5.99 -7.78 -19.65
C ALA A 266 -4.80 -7.87 -18.67
N GLN A 267 -4.30 -6.73 -18.16
CA GLN A 267 -3.28 -6.70 -17.11
C GLN A 267 -3.76 -7.34 -15.82
N GLU A 268 -4.97 -7.03 -15.36
CA GLU A 268 -5.53 -7.57 -14.11
C GLU A 268 -5.82 -9.07 -14.20
N ILE A 269 -6.29 -9.53 -15.35
CA ILE A 269 -6.44 -10.97 -15.63
C ILE A 269 -5.07 -11.66 -15.62
N LEU A 270 -4.05 -11.10 -16.27
CA LEU A 270 -2.71 -11.68 -16.24
C LEU A 270 -2.15 -11.69 -14.82
N LEU A 271 -2.29 -10.59 -14.06
CA LEU A 271 -1.85 -10.51 -12.67
C LEU A 271 -2.53 -11.58 -11.80
N GLY A 272 -3.85 -11.66 -11.82
CA GLY A 272 -4.60 -12.56 -10.94
C GLY A 272 -4.49 -14.01 -11.39
N ILE A 273 -4.91 -14.33 -12.62
CA ILE A 273 -4.93 -15.70 -13.12
C ILE A 273 -3.52 -16.20 -13.46
N GLY A 274 -2.78 -15.44 -14.26
CA GLY A 274 -1.40 -15.76 -14.62
C GLY A 274 -0.49 -15.82 -13.41
N GLY A 275 -0.68 -14.88 -12.48
CA GLY A 275 0.08 -14.81 -11.22
C GLY A 275 -0.09 -16.02 -10.33
N VAL A 276 -1.32 -16.55 -10.17
CA VAL A 276 -1.55 -17.81 -9.42
C VAL A 276 -0.82 -18.97 -10.11
N ARG A 277 -0.91 -19.07 -11.42
CA ARG A 277 -0.21 -20.12 -12.19
C ARG A 277 1.32 -20.02 -12.05
N ALA A 278 1.85 -18.82 -12.12
CA ALA A 278 3.29 -18.58 -11.89
C ALA A 278 3.72 -18.95 -10.48
N LEU A 279 2.91 -18.62 -9.47
CA LEU A 279 3.15 -18.97 -8.08
C LEU A 279 3.20 -20.49 -7.88
N ARG A 280 2.29 -21.26 -8.49
CA ARG A 280 2.29 -22.74 -8.44
C ARG A 280 3.57 -23.32 -9.04
N GLU A 281 3.98 -22.82 -10.19
CA GLU A 281 5.23 -23.27 -10.83
C GLU A 281 6.46 -22.90 -9.97
N TYR A 282 6.51 -21.71 -9.40
CA TYR A 282 7.58 -21.28 -8.52
C TYR A 282 7.70 -22.18 -7.28
N VAL A 283 6.59 -22.46 -6.60
CA VAL A 283 6.54 -23.35 -5.43
C VAL A 283 6.97 -24.77 -5.82
N ARG A 284 6.49 -25.29 -6.94
CA ARG A 284 6.86 -26.61 -7.46
C ARG A 284 8.37 -26.74 -7.73
N ILE A 285 8.97 -25.70 -8.30
CA ILE A 285 10.41 -25.69 -8.65
C ILE A 285 11.29 -25.55 -7.42
N THR A 286 10.92 -24.65 -6.51
CA THR A 286 11.74 -24.31 -5.34
C THR A 286 11.53 -25.21 -4.15
N GLY A 287 10.43 -25.97 -4.11
CA GLY A 287 10.04 -26.78 -2.96
C GLY A 287 9.60 -25.97 -1.74
N ARG A 288 9.32 -24.67 -1.90
CA ARG A 288 8.75 -23.84 -0.82
C ARG A 288 7.35 -24.33 -0.45
N PRO A 289 6.90 -24.13 0.79
CA PRO A 289 5.52 -24.41 1.17
C PRO A 289 4.51 -23.64 0.31
N GLU A 290 3.37 -24.28 0.02
CA GLU A 290 2.24 -23.62 -0.60
C GLU A 290 1.72 -22.51 0.31
N PRO A 291 1.42 -21.30 -0.20
CA PRO A 291 0.83 -20.25 0.60
C PRO A 291 -0.56 -20.63 1.15
N THR A 292 -0.75 -20.38 2.42
CA THR A 292 -2.04 -20.53 3.10
C THR A 292 -2.82 -19.22 3.17
N VAL A 293 -2.17 -18.09 2.87
CA VAL A 293 -2.77 -16.76 2.85
C VAL A 293 -2.48 -16.08 1.52
N PHE A 294 -3.48 -15.40 0.98
CA PHE A 294 -3.39 -14.62 -0.26
C PHE A 294 -3.85 -13.19 0.01
N HIS A 295 -2.98 -12.24 -0.22
CA HIS A 295 -3.26 -10.83 0.00
C HIS A 295 -3.49 -10.12 -1.34
N MET A 296 -4.70 -9.62 -1.52
CA MET A 296 -5.09 -8.75 -2.62
C MET A 296 -4.82 -7.29 -2.25
N ASN A 297 -3.73 -6.74 -2.75
CA ASN A 297 -3.36 -5.34 -2.51
C ASN A 297 -4.04 -4.46 -3.56
N GLU A 298 -5.25 -4.05 -3.28
CA GLU A 298 -6.23 -3.36 -4.13
C GLU A 298 -6.99 -4.29 -5.09
N GLY A 299 -8.07 -3.77 -5.69
CA GLY A 299 -9.01 -4.48 -6.54
C GLY A 299 -8.40 -5.19 -7.74
N HIS A 300 -7.34 -4.63 -8.34
CA HIS A 300 -6.70 -5.23 -9.52
C HIS A 300 -6.12 -6.64 -9.30
N ALA A 301 -5.98 -7.08 -8.06
CA ALA A 301 -5.57 -8.44 -7.75
C ALA A 301 -6.76 -9.44 -7.65
N GLY A 302 -8.00 -8.98 -7.76
CA GLY A 302 -9.21 -9.78 -7.47
C GLY A 302 -9.33 -11.09 -8.25
N PHE A 303 -8.86 -11.14 -9.51
CA PHE A 303 -8.90 -12.36 -10.32
C PHE A 303 -8.10 -13.55 -9.74
N LEU A 304 -7.18 -13.32 -8.80
CA LEU A 304 -6.49 -14.41 -8.10
C LEU A 304 -7.45 -15.33 -7.36
N GLY A 305 -8.50 -14.77 -6.76
CA GLY A 305 -9.50 -15.56 -6.03
C GLY A 305 -10.30 -16.47 -6.97
N VAL A 306 -10.63 -15.98 -8.15
CA VAL A 306 -11.40 -16.76 -9.14
C VAL A 306 -10.57 -17.91 -9.74
N GLU A 307 -9.29 -17.70 -10.02
CA GLU A 307 -8.40 -18.78 -10.49
C GLU A 307 -8.26 -19.86 -9.41
N ARG A 308 -8.14 -19.47 -8.14
CA ARG A 308 -8.09 -20.42 -7.02
C ARG A 308 -9.39 -21.21 -6.88
N ILE A 309 -10.55 -20.56 -7.05
CA ILE A 309 -11.85 -21.25 -7.11
C ILE A 309 -11.84 -22.25 -8.25
N ARG A 310 -11.38 -21.86 -9.44
CA ARG A 310 -11.25 -22.76 -10.60
C ARG A 310 -10.39 -23.99 -10.29
N GLU A 311 -9.26 -23.81 -9.63
CA GLU A 311 -8.38 -24.92 -9.22
C GLU A 311 -9.14 -25.93 -8.32
N LEU A 312 -9.85 -25.43 -7.32
CA LEU A 312 -10.62 -26.25 -6.38
C LEU A 312 -11.81 -26.96 -7.06
N VAL A 313 -12.51 -26.27 -7.97
CA VAL A 313 -13.60 -26.87 -8.76
C VAL A 313 -13.07 -27.96 -9.70
N ALA A 314 -11.91 -27.73 -10.33
CA ALA A 314 -11.25 -28.77 -11.13
C ALA A 314 -10.82 -29.97 -10.26
N GLY A 315 -10.55 -29.74 -8.97
CA GLY A 315 -10.31 -30.79 -7.96
C GLY A 315 -11.57 -31.51 -7.45
N GLY A 316 -12.76 -31.10 -7.90
CA GLY A 316 -14.03 -31.78 -7.63
C GLY A 316 -14.91 -31.14 -6.56
N LEU A 317 -14.61 -29.91 -6.11
CA LEU A 317 -15.52 -29.15 -5.25
C LEU A 317 -16.60 -28.45 -6.09
N ASP A 318 -17.75 -28.18 -5.48
CA ASP A 318 -18.72 -27.24 -6.04
C ASP A 318 -18.24 -25.79 -5.80
N PHE A 319 -18.83 -24.84 -6.56
CA PHE A 319 -18.42 -23.44 -6.54
C PHE A 319 -18.52 -22.83 -5.14
N ASP A 320 -19.64 -22.99 -4.44
CA ASP A 320 -19.88 -22.38 -3.14
C ASP A 320 -18.89 -22.87 -2.07
N THR A 321 -18.58 -24.19 -2.10
CA THR A 321 -17.57 -24.78 -1.23
C THR A 321 -16.17 -24.24 -1.56
N ALA A 322 -15.82 -24.14 -2.84
CA ALA A 322 -14.54 -23.61 -3.30
C ALA A 322 -14.39 -22.13 -2.94
N GLU A 323 -15.46 -21.33 -3.10
CA GLU A 323 -15.50 -19.93 -2.69
C GLU A 323 -15.27 -19.79 -1.18
N ALA A 324 -15.92 -20.58 -0.35
CA ALA A 324 -15.76 -20.56 1.10
C ALA A 324 -14.30 -20.83 1.52
N VAL A 325 -13.61 -21.79 0.88
CA VAL A 325 -12.18 -22.07 1.11
C VAL A 325 -11.31 -20.88 0.70
N VAL A 326 -11.56 -20.31 -0.47
CA VAL A 326 -10.76 -19.19 -1.01
C VAL A 326 -10.94 -17.95 -0.15
N ARG A 327 -12.17 -17.60 0.21
CA ARG A 327 -12.48 -16.47 1.08
C ARG A 327 -11.77 -16.56 2.41
N ALA A 328 -11.78 -17.73 3.05
CA ALA A 328 -11.15 -17.96 4.37
C ALA A 328 -9.68 -17.56 4.40
N SER A 329 -8.96 -17.73 3.29
CA SER A 329 -7.52 -17.47 3.16
C SER A 329 -7.18 -16.13 2.51
N ASN A 330 -8.16 -15.41 1.94
CA ASN A 330 -7.92 -14.15 1.28
C ASN A 330 -8.05 -12.97 2.24
N VAL A 331 -7.09 -12.05 2.14
CA VAL A 331 -7.12 -10.72 2.75
C VAL A 331 -7.21 -9.69 1.63
N PHE A 332 -8.10 -8.73 1.76
CA PHE A 332 -8.27 -7.63 0.80
C PHE A 332 -7.97 -6.28 1.44
N THR A 333 -7.03 -5.55 0.90
CA THR A 333 -6.72 -4.18 1.34
C THR A 333 -7.10 -3.18 0.25
N THR A 334 -8.01 -2.25 0.56
CA THR A 334 -8.32 -1.12 -0.31
C THR A 334 -7.44 0.08 0.03
N HIS A 335 -6.98 0.80 -1.00
CA HIS A 335 -6.14 1.99 -0.89
C HIS A 335 -6.80 3.23 -1.46
N THR A 336 -8.02 3.10 -1.97
CA THR A 336 -8.70 4.14 -2.74
C THR A 336 -9.86 4.72 -1.96
N PRO A 337 -9.77 6.00 -1.52
CA PRO A 337 -10.82 6.66 -0.74
C PRO A 337 -11.89 7.34 -1.61
N VAL A 338 -11.82 7.17 -2.93
CA VAL A 338 -12.73 7.85 -3.88
C VAL A 338 -13.21 6.87 -4.95
N PRO A 339 -14.53 6.84 -5.26
CA PRO A 339 -15.10 5.92 -6.25
C PRO A 339 -14.44 6.00 -7.63
N ALA A 340 -13.99 7.18 -8.04
CA ALA A 340 -13.35 7.39 -9.36
C ALA A 340 -11.97 6.74 -9.50
N GLY A 341 -11.35 6.32 -8.40
CA GLY A 341 -10.04 5.63 -8.42
C GLY A 341 -10.14 4.12 -8.40
N ILE A 342 -11.36 3.56 -8.31
CA ILE A 342 -11.61 2.12 -8.36
C ILE A 342 -11.71 1.68 -9.81
N ASP A 343 -11.05 0.58 -10.17
CA ASP A 343 -11.20 0.01 -11.50
C ASP A 343 -12.60 -0.56 -11.67
N ARG A 344 -13.32 0.00 -12.65
CA ARG A 344 -14.69 -0.36 -13.04
C ARG A 344 -14.72 -0.64 -14.53
N PHE A 345 -15.14 -1.84 -14.89
CA PHE A 345 -15.22 -2.27 -16.28
C PHE A 345 -16.68 -2.37 -16.71
N PRO A 346 -17.01 -2.02 -17.97
CA PRO A 346 -18.31 -2.33 -18.55
C PRO A 346 -18.59 -3.83 -18.45
N ALA A 347 -19.79 -4.21 -18.04
CA ALA A 347 -20.16 -5.62 -17.87
C ALA A 347 -20.06 -6.43 -19.18
N ASP A 348 -20.29 -5.80 -20.33
CA ASP A 348 -20.14 -6.41 -21.65
C ASP A 348 -18.65 -6.68 -21.99
N LEU A 349 -17.75 -5.81 -21.55
CA LEU A 349 -16.30 -6.05 -21.68
C LEU A 349 -15.90 -7.28 -20.86
N VAL A 350 -16.31 -7.37 -19.61
CA VAL A 350 -16.01 -8.53 -18.75
C VAL A 350 -16.62 -9.81 -19.32
N ALA A 351 -17.88 -9.74 -19.79
CA ALA A 351 -18.54 -10.88 -20.43
C ALA A 351 -17.78 -11.39 -21.67
N ARG A 352 -17.18 -10.48 -22.44
CA ARG A 352 -16.34 -10.84 -23.59
C ARG A 352 -15.06 -11.58 -23.16
N TYR A 353 -14.43 -11.17 -22.05
CA TYR A 353 -13.25 -11.87 -21.52
C TYR A 353 -13.59 -13.20 -20.87
N LEU A 354 -14.73 -13.30 -20.19
CA LEU A 354 -15.20 -14.58 -19.66
C LEU A 354 -15.54 -15.58 -20.77
N ASP A 355 -15.88 -15.11 -21.97
CA ASP A 355 -16.07 -15.89 -23.20
C ASP A 355 -16.89 -17.16 -22.94
N ALA A 356 -18.16 -16.97 -22.58
CA ALA A 356 -19.07 -18.09 -22.28
C ALA A 356 -19.28 -19.00 -23.48
N ASP A 357 -19.10 -20.31 -23.30
CA ASP A 357 -19.42 -21.33 -24.29
C ASP A 357 -20.94 -21.57 -24.41
N SER A 358 -21.34 -22.54 -25.23
CA SER A 358 -22.77 -22.89 -25.46
C SER A 358 -23.48 -23.34 -24.17
N ASP A 359 -22.74 -23.80 -23.19
CA ASP A 359 -23.25 -24.29 -21.90
C ASP A 359 -23.14 -23.23 -20.80
N GLY A 360 -22.77 -21.97 -21.15
CA GLY A 360 -22.61 -20.84 -20.26
C GLY A 360 -21.36 -20.91 -19.40
N LYS A 361 -20.40 -21.78 -19.68
CA LYS A 361 -19.14 -21.90 -18.96
C LYS A 361 -18.08 -20.99 -19.55
N SER A 362 -17.28 -20.38 -18.68
CA SER A 362 -16.19 -19.52 -19.07
C SER A 362 -15.05 -20.30 -19.73
N ARG A 363 -14.56 -19.81 -20.86
CA ARG A 363 -13.33 -20.34 -21.47
C ARG A 363 -12.08 -19.80 -20.79
N LEU A 364 -12.15 -18.59 -20.25
CA LEU A 364 -11.07 -18.03 -19.43
C LEU A 364 -10.83 -18.88 -18.18
N LEU A 365 -11.91 -19.34 -17.54
CA LEU A 365 -11.93 -20.09 -16.28
C LEU A 365 -12.69 -21.41 -16.46
N PRO A 366 -12.09 -22.42 -17.12
CA PRO A 366 -12.77 -23.66 -17.44
C PRO A 366 -13.38 -24.35 -16.20
N GLY A 367 -14.64 -24.72 -16.33
CA GLY A 367 -15.40 -25.33 -15.24
C GLY A 367 -16.32 -24.38 -14.46
N LEU A 368 -16.05 -23.06 -14.50
CA LEU A 368 -16.88 -22.05 -13.85
C LEU A 368 -17.97 -21.52 -14.82
N ALA A 369 -19.14 -21.20 -14.26
CA ALA A 369 -20.17 -20.49 -15.00
C ALA A 369 -19.78 -19.01 -15.17
N ALA A 370 -19.80 -18.48 -16.38
CA ALA A 370 -19.44 -17.09 -16.64
C ALA A 370 -20.32 -16.10 -15.88
N ALA A 371 -21.60 -16.39 -15.76
CA ALA A 371 -22.56 -15.56 -15.01
C ALA A 371 -22.19 -15.46 -13.53
N THR A 372 -21.84 -16.59 -12.89
CA THR A 372 -21.46 -16.60 -11.47
C THR A 372 -20.18 -15.80 -11.21
N VAL A 373 -19.22 -15.86 -12.14
CA VAL A 373 -18.00 -15.02 -12.04
C VAL A 373 -18.33 -13.55 -12.22
N ALA A 374 -19.23 -13.19 -13.14
CA ALA A 374 -19.65 -11.81 -13.36
C ALA A 374 -20.37 -11.22 -12.13
N GLU A 375 -21.15 -12.03 -11.39
CA GLU A 375 -21.83 -11.61 -10.15
C GLU A 375 -20.85 -11.15 -9.06
N LEU A 376 -19.59 -11.64 -9.07
CA LEU A 376 -18.59 -11.25 -8.05
C LEU A 376 -18.21 -9.77 -8.11
N GLY A 377 -18.24 -9.17 -9.29
CA GLY A 377 -17.95 -7.73 -9.45
C GLY A 377 -19.21 -6.88 -9.67
N ASP A 378 -20.41 -7.45 -9.65
CA ASP A 378 -21.63 -6.72 -9.94
C ASP A 378 -21.84 -5.54 -9.00
N GLU A 379 -22.06 -4.35 -9.58
CA GLU A 379 -22.43 -3.13 -8.88
C GLU A 379 -23.90 -2.85 -9.23
N ALA A 380 -24.78 -3.08 -8.28
CA ALA A 380 -26.23 -3.17 -8.44
C ALA A 380 -26.81 -2.22 -9.50
N ASP A 381 -27.47 -2.78 -10.50
CA ASP A 381 -28.19 -2.10 -11.61
C ASP A 381 -27.34 -1.11 -12.45
N SER A 382 -26.01 -1.10 -12.30
CA SER A 382 -25.13 -0.14 -12.98
C SER A 382 -24.66 -0.59 -14.36
N GLY A 383 -24.70 -1.90 -14.66
CA GLY A 383 -24.07 -2.48 -15.85
C GLY A 383 -22.54 -2.42 -15.82
N VAL A 384 -21.97 -2.35 -14.60
CA VAL A 384 -20.56 -2.19 -14.33
C VAL A 384 -20.06 -3.35 -13.47
N PHE A 385 -18.88 -3.83 -13.79
CA PHE A 385 -18.11 -4.76 -12.96
C PHE A 385 -17.09 -3.96 -12.14
N ASN A 386 -17.21 -3.98 -10.82
CA ASN A 386 -16.41 -3.23 -9.88
C ASN A 386 -15.37 -4.16 -9.24
N MET A 387 -14.08 -3.89 -9.45
CA MET A 387 -13.00 -4.74 -8.95
C MET A 387 -12.86 -4.70 -7.42
N ALA A 388 -13.25 -3.62 -6.75
CA ALA A 388 -13.28 -3.58 -5.29
C ALA A 388 -14.40 -4.45 -4.72
N HIS A 389 -15.60 -4.45 -5.34
CA HIS A 389 -16.70 -5.36 -4.97
C HIS A 389 -16.26 -6.83 -5.07
N MET A 390 -15.55 -7.17 -6.16
CA MET A 390 -14.96 -8.51 -6.31
C MET A 390 -13.95 -8.80 -5.19
N GLY A 391 -13.10 -7.84 -4.85
CA GLY A 391 -12.13 -7.97 -3.76
C GLY A 391 -12.81 -8.25 -2.42
N PHE A 392 -13.85 -7.49 -2.05
CA PHE A 392 -14.61 -7.68 -0.81
C PHE A 392 -15.39 -9.01 -0.80
N ARG A 393 -16.00 -9.41 -1.93
CA ARG A 393 -16.71 -10.69 -2.01
C ARG A 393 -15.78 -11.89 -1.95
N LEU A 394 -14.55 -11.78 -2.41
CA LEU A 394 -13.54 -12.84 -2.39
C LEU A 394 -12.61 -12.81 -1.17
N GLY A 395 -12.64 -11.76 -0.36
CA GLY A 395 -11.90 -11.63 0.89
C GLY A 395 -12.81 -11.86 2.11
N GLN A 396 -12.41 -12.73 3.03
CA GLN A 396 -13.09 -12.85 4.31
C GLN A 396 -12.69 -11.73 5.28
N ARG A 397 -11.47 -11.22 5.12
CA ARG A 397 -10.91 -10.13 5.92
C ARG A 397 -10.52 -8.98 5.03
N SER A 398 -10.98 -7.79 5.40
CA SER A 398 -10.73 -6.60 4.60
C SER A 398 -10.36 -5.42 5.48
N ASN A 399 -9.50 -4.53 4.96
CA ASN A 399 -9.07 -3.35 5.69
C ASN A 399 -8.79 -2.14 4.77
N GLY A 400 -8.98 -0.95 5.33
CA GLY A 400 -8.40 0.29 4.85
C GLY A 400 -7.00 0.51 5.42
N VAL A 401 -6.35 1.61 5.05
CA VAL A 401 -4.92 1.87 5.29
C VAL A 401 -4.65 3.02 6.27
N SER A 402 -5.67 3.48 6.95
CA SER A 402 -5.67 4.35 8.14
C SER A 402 -7.01 4.19 8.86
N GLN A 403 -7.13 4.65 10.10
CA GLN A 403 -8.40 4.57 10.84
C GLN A 403 -9.52 5.34 10.11
N LEU A 404 -9.22 6.56 9.68
CA LEU A 404 -10.15 7.36 8.90
C LEU A 404 -10.53 6.69 7.57
N HIS A 405 -9.55 6.13 6.86
CA HIS A 405 -9.81 5.44 5.60
C HIS A 405 -10.67 4.18 5.81
N GLY A 406 -10.49 3.46 6.90
CA GLY A 406 -11.37 2.35 7.28
C GLY A 406 -12.81 2.82 7.45
N ALA A 407 -13.04 3.95 8.12
CA ALA A 407 -14.36 4.55 8.26
C ALA A 407 -14.96 4.97 6.90
N VAL A 408 -14.19 5.69 6.07
CA VAL A 408 -14.59 6.09 4.71
C VAL A 408 -14.92 4.87 3.84
N SER A 409 -14.12 3.79 3.94
CA SER A 409 -14.37 2.57 3.18
C SER A 409 -15.65 1.87 3.61
N ARG A 410 -15.95 1.84 4.92
CA ARG A 410 -17.22 1.29 5.42
C ARG A 410 -18.43 2.05 4.87
N GLU A 411 -18.36 3.38 4.81
CA GLU A 411 -19.41 4.21 4.22
C GLU A 411 -19.52 3.99 2.70
N MET A 412 -18.39 3.97 2.00
CA MET A 412 -18.33 3.87 0.53
C MET A 412 -18.83 2.53 0.00
N PHE A 413 -18.67 1.45 0.76
CA PHE A 413 -19.05 0.10 0.37
C PHE A 413 -20.22 -0.47 1.21
N ALA A 414 -20.97 0.40 1.90
CA ALA A 414 -22.10 -0.01 2.74
C ALA A 414 -23.21 -0.75 1.96
N ASP A 415 -23.32 -0.52 0.66
CA ASP A 415 -24.26 -1.20 -0.23
C ASP A 415 -24.03 -2.72 -0.35
N LEU A 416 -22.80 -3.21 -0.09
CA LEU A 416 -22.50 -4.62 0.00
C LEU A 416 -23.09 -5.29 1.26
N TRP A 417 -23.46 -4.49 2.28
CA TRP A 417 -24.05 -4.96 3.56
C TRP A 417 -25.38 -4.23 3.85
N PRO A 418 -26.41 -4.46 3.03
CA PRO A 418 -27.66 -3.73 3.14
C PRO A 418 -28.34 -3.95 4.52
N GLY A 419 -28.73 -2.84 5.15
CA GLY A 419 -29.38 -2.85 6.45
C GLY A 419 -28.43 -2.78 7.65
N PHE A 420 -27.12 -2.74 7.42
CA PHE A 420 -26.14 -2.44 8.46
C PHE A 420 -25.83 -0.95 8.50
N ASP A 421 -25.56 -0.43 9.69
CA ASP A 421 -24.91 0.85 9.84
C ASP A 421 -23.46 0.78 9.32
N ALA A 422 -22.93 1.88 8.77
CA ALA A 422 -21.58 1.90 8.25
C ALA A 422 -20.53 1.43 9.29
N ALA A 423 -20.74 1.71 10.56
CA ALA A 423 -19.85 1.28 11.64
C ALA A 423 -19.76 -0.25 11.81
N ASP A 424 -20.80 -0.99 11.38
CA ASP A 424 -20.88 -2.44 11.50
C ASP A 424 -20.40 -3.19 10.24
N VAL A 425 -20.10 -2.47 9.16
CA VAL A 425 -19.53 -3.05 7.94
C VAL A 425 -18.16 -3.67 8.27
N PRO A 426 -17.89 -4.94 7.90
CA PRO A 426 -16.70 -5.66 8.34
C PRO A 426 -15.42 -5.27 7.58
N ILE A 427 -15.13 -3.99 7.54
CA ILE A 427 -13.89 -3.43 6.99
C ILE A 427 -13.10 -2.81 8.14
N GLY A 428 -11.96 -3.43 8.47
CA GLY A 428 -11.05 -2.94 9.51
C GLY A 428 -10.11 -1.84 8.99
N ALA A 429 -9.08 -1.56 9.76
CA ALA A 429 -8.00 -0.66 9.36
C ALA A 429 -6.66 -1.16 9.89
N VAL A 430 -5.64 -1.14 9.02
CA VAL A 430 -4.23 -1.27 9.40
C VAL A 430 -3.52 -0.04 8.84
N THR A 431 -3.11 0.85 9.73
CA THR A 431 -2.44 2.08 9.31
C THR A 431 -1.11 1.75 8.64
N ASN A 432 -0.86 2.31 7.47
CA ASN A 432 0.36 2.07 6.72
C ASN A 432 1.61 2.45 7.54
N GLY A 433 2.73 1.91 7.12
CA GLY A 433 4.05 2.25 7.61
C GLY A 433 5.06 2.37 6.47
N VAL A 434 6.25 2.84 6.77
CA VAL A 434 7.34 3.02 5.81
C VAL A 434 8.59 2.29 6.28
N HIS A 435 9.38 1.77 5.35
CA HIS A 435 10.54 0.94 5.67
C HIS A 435 11.70 1.80 6.21
N GLY A 436 12.02 1.67 7.49
CA GLY A 436 13.03 2.50 8.17
C GLY A 436 14.38 2.51 7.48
N PRO A 437 15.03 1.36 7.20
CA PRO A 437 16.33 1.33 6.54
C PRO A 437 16.37 1.96 5.14
N THR A 438 15.23 2.08 4.44
CA THR A 438 15.13 2.79 3.17
C THR A 438 15.02 4.30 3.34
N TRP A 439 14.26 4.76 4.34
CA TRP A 439 13.83 6.17 4.42
C TRP A 439 14.53 6.97 5.49
N VAL A 440 15.08 6.35 6.55
CA VAL A 440 15.90 7.01 7.56
C VAL A 440 17.29 7.29 6.98
N ALA A 441 17.72 8.53 7.01
CA ALA A 441 19.04 8.92 6.52
C ALA A 441 20.17 8.21 7.31
N PRO A 442 21.30 7.87 6.65
CA PRO A 442 22.42 7.24 7.32
C PRO A 442 22.88 7.97 8.59
N ALA A 443 22.90 9.31 8.55
CA ALA A 443 23.30 10.14 9.68
C ALA A 443 22.44 9.93 10.95
N TRP A 444 21.19 9.50 10.83
CA TRP A 444 20.34 9.09 11.94
C TRP A 444 20.56 7.62 12.32
N ARG A 445 20.63 6.73 11.31
CA ARG A 445 20.82 5.30 11.57
C ARG A 445 22.11 4.96 12.29
N ASP A 446 23.16 5.72 12.01
CA ASP A 446 24.49 5.51 12.61
C ASP A 446 24.48 5.68 14.13
N PHE A 447 23.57 6.46 14.71
CA PHE A 447 23.46 6.58 16.17
C PHE A 447 22.95 5.29 16.84
N ALA A 448 22.11 4.53 16.17
CA ALA A 448 21.49 3.32 16.71
C ALA A 448 22.06 2.04 16.06
N ASP A 449 23.25 2.10 15.44
CA ASP A 449 23.87 0.99 14.71
C ASP A 449 22.92 0.29 13.73
N GLY A 450 21.92 1.02 13.21
CA GLY A 450 20.90 0.52 12.28
C GLY A 450 19.76 -0.28 12.92
N ASP A 451 19.70 -0.38 14.24
CA ASP A 451 18.64 -1.09 14.96
C ASP A 451 17.41 -0.19 15.18
N GLU A 452 16.30 -0.52 14.52
CA GLU A 452 15.03 0.21 14.62
C GLU A 452 14.38 0.13 16.01
N ASP A 453 14.53 -1.01 16.69
CA ASP A 453 13.87 -1.24 17.97
C ASP A 453 14.53 -0.43 19.11
N SER A 454 15.84 -0.21 19.05
CA SER A 454 16.59 0.61 20.04
C SER A 454 16.69 2.09 19.67
N ALA A 455 16.45 2.46 18.42
CA ALA A 455 16.62 3.84 17.93
C ALA A 455 15.86 4.90 18.74
N PRO A 456 14.60 4.70 19.18
CA PRO A 456 13.88 5.69 19.98
C PRO A 456 14.55 6.03 21.31
N GLU A 457 15.12 5.04 22.01
CA GLU A 457 15.83 5.23 23.27
C GLU A 457 17.14 5.99 23.03
N VAL A 458 17.88 5.61 21.99
CA VAL A 458 19.12 6.29 21.58
C VAL A 458 18.84 7.76 21.23
N TYR A 459 17.82 8.03 20.44
CA TYR A 459 17.47 9.41 20.05
C TYR A 459 16.98 10.25 21.22
N ALA A 460 16.36 9.65 22.24
CA ALA A 460 15.96 10.35 23.47
C ALA A 460 17.16 10.90 24.25
N ASP A 461 18.29 10.20 24.22
CA ASP A 461 19.50 10.54 24.98
C ASP A 461 20.44 11.50 24.21
N LEU A 462 20.23 11.77 22.93
CA LEU A 462 21.04 12.73 22.17
C LEU A 462 20.89 14.15 22.72
N SER A 463 21.96 14.95 22.68
CA SER A 463 21.88 16.37 23.03
C SER A 463 21.05 17.15 21.97
N ASP A 464 20.47 18.29 22.41
CA ASP A 464 19.75 19.18 21.48
C ASP A 464 20.66 19.66 20.35
N GLU A 465 21.91 19.94 20.64
CA GLU A 465 22.91 20.34 19.63
C GLU A 465 23.15 19.20 18.63
N THR A 466 23.27 17.95 19.07
CA THR A 466 23.47 16.80 18.19
C THR A 466 22.30 16.63 17.23
N ILE A 467 21.08 16.65 17.73
CA ILE A 467 19.85 16.55 16.90
C ILE A 467 19.84 17.68 15.87
N TRP A 468 20.07 18.91 16.32
CA TRP A 468 20.05 20.07 15.42
C TRP A 468 21.12 20.00 14.33
N ARG A 469 22.39 19.70 14.71
CA ARG A 469 23.51 19.60 13.78
C ARG A 469 23.33 18.47 12.76
N THR A 470 22.77 17.34 13.19
CA THR A 470 22.48 16.24 12.25
C THR A 470 21.50 16.71 11.19
N HIS A 471 20.43 17.38 11.59
CA HIS A 471 19.45 17.88 10.63
C HIS A 471 19.98 19.02 9.74
N GLU A 472 20.82 19.92 10.28
CA GLU A 472 21.52 20.95 9.46
C GLU A 472 22.37 20.30 8.37
N LYS A 473 23.08 19.20 8.67
CA LYS A 473 23.84 18.44 7.68
C LYS A 473 22.94 17.89 6.58
N LEU A 474 21.82 17.27 6.94
CA LEU A 474 20.87 16.70 5.98
C LEU A 474 20.22 17.79 5.09
N ARG A 475 19.97 18.97 5.67
CA ARG A 475 19.48 20.13 4.90
C ARG A 475 20.53 20.63 3.90
N ALA A 476 21.81 20.62 4.30
CA ALA A 476 22.90 20.98 3.39
C ALA A 476 23.01 19.98 2.22
N GLU A 477 22.90 18.68 2.48
CA GLU A 477 22.89 17.65 1.47
C GLU A 477 21.69 17.80 0.50
N LEU A 478 20.51 18.16 1.03
CA LEU A 478 19.36 18.49 0.21
C LEU A 478 19.60 19.70 -0.68
N VAL A 479 20.21 20.78 -0.16
CA VAL A 479 20.52 21.99 -0.93
C VAL A 479 21.44 21.66 -2.10
N ASP A 480 22.47 20.85 -1.88
CA ASP A 480 23.39 20.43 -2.94
C ASP A 480 22.67 19.60 -4.01
N GLU A 481 21.78 18.70 -3.62
CA GLU A 481 20.98 17.90 -4.55
C GLU A 481 19.97 18.77 -5.34
N VAL A 482 19.34 19.74 -4.69
CA VAL A 482 18.45 20.73 -5.32
C VAL A 482 19.19 21.50 -6.40
N ARG A 483 20.38 22.03 -6.09
CA ARG A 483 21.23 22.77 -7.05
C ARG A 483 21.60 21.91 -8.26
N ARG A 484 22.04 20.69 -8.01
CA ARG A 484 22.40 19.71 -9.05
C ARG A 484 21.22 19.40 -9.98
N ARG A 485 20.04 19.11 -9.42
CA ARG A 485 18.85 18.77 -10.21
C ARG A 485 18.25 19.97 -10.93
N ALA A 486 18.26 21.15 -10.32
CA ALA A 486 17.79 22.38 -10.95
C ALA A 486 18.64 22.73 -12.18
N LEU A 487 19.97 22.61 -12.05
CA LEU A 487 20.89 22.78 -13.19
C LEU A 487 20.61 21.75 -14.29
N ALA A 488 20.52 20.47 -13.96
CA ALA A 488 20.26 19.42 -14.93
C ALA A 488 18.92 19.62 -15.66
N SER A 489 17.85 19.92 -14.92
CA SER A 489 16.54 20.21 -15.48
C SER A 489 16.55 21.42 -16.42
N GLY A 490 17.24 22.48 -16.04
CA GLY A 490 17.39 23.66 -16.89
C GLY A 490 18.12 23.36 -18.20
N LEU A 491 19.19 22.58 -18.15
CA LEU A 491 19.92 22.14 -19.35
C LEU A 491 19.04 21.25 -20.26
N ASP A 492 18.27 20.32 -19.67
CA ASP A 492 17.33 19.48 -20.41
C ASP A 492 16.22 20.29 -21.11
N ARG A 493 15.82 21.42 -20.53
CA ARG A 493 14.86 22.38 -21.10
C ARG A 493 15.49 23.26 -22.19
N GLY A 494 16.80 23.17 -22.42
CA GLY A 494 17.52 23.89 -23.46
C GLY A 494 18.14 25.24 -23.02
N PHE A 495 18.13 25.55 -21.71
CA PHE A 495 18.86 26.71 -21.19
C PHE A 495 20.37 26.48 -21.21
N THR A 496 21.13 27.53 -21.30
CA THR A 496 22.60 27.49 -21.27
C THR A 496 23.12 27.53 -19.83
N HIS A 497 24.35 27.06 -19.60
CA HIS A 497 25.02 27.23 -18.31
C HIS A 497 25.10 28.70 -17.84
N ALA A 498 25.19 29.68 -18.76
CA ALA A 498 25.23 31.09 -18.40
C ALA A 498 23.87 31.57 -17.87
N GLU A 499 22.77 31.12 -18.45
CA GLU A 499 21.42 31.44 -18.00
C GLU A 499 21.11 30.75 -16.67
N LEU A 500 21.73 29.60 -16.37
CA LEU A 500 21.53 28.81 -15.17
C LEU A 500 22.57 29.08 -14.06
N ALA A 501 23.44 30.09 -14.23
CA ALA A 501 24.48 30.38 -13.24
C ALA A 501 23.95 30.62 -11.82
N TRP A 502 22.72 31.13 -11.69
CA TRP A 502 22.04 31.37 -10.42
C TRP A 502 21.76 30.10 -9.64
N THR A 503 21.70 28.92 -10.29
CA THR A 503 21.45 27.65 -9.60
C THR A 503 22.54 27.28 -8.60
N ALA A 504 23.74 27.84 -8.74
CA ALA A 504 24.84 27.64 -7.79
C ALA A 504 24.55 28.27 -6.41
N ASP A 505 23.73 29.29 -6.36
CA ASP A 505 23.36 30.03 -5.14
C ASP A 505 21.91 29.70 -4.70
N LEU A 506 21.23 28.77 -5.39
CA LEU A 506 19.87 28.34 -5.08
C LEU A 506 19.82 27.72 -3.69
N PHE A 507 18.96 28.21 -2.82
CA PHE A 507 18.77 27.78 -1.44
C PHE A 507 19.98 28.00 -0.51
N ASP A 508 19.72 28.19 0.76
CA ASP A 508 20.68 28.35 1.83
C ASP A 508 20.43 27.27 2.90
N PRO A 509 21.43 26.47 3.31
CA PRO A 509 21.26 25.40 4.30
C PRO A 509 20.86 25.90 5.71
N HIS A 510 20.89 27.21 5.96
CA HIS A 510 20.48 27.79 7.25
C HIS A 510 19.04 28.32 7.26
N VAL A 511 18.35 28.27 6.15
CA VAL A 511 16.97 28.76 5.97
C VAL A 511 15.96 27.63 6.17
N LEU A 512 14.84 27.98 6.82
CA LEU A 512 13.70 27.05 6.99
C LEU A 512 13.27 26.46 5.63
N THR A 513 13.34 25.15 5.51
CA THR A 513 13.04 24.43 4.28
C THR A 513 11.75 23.62 4.39
N ILE A 514 10.78 23.96 3.54
CA ILE A 514 9.49 23.27 3.47
C ILE A 514 9.52 22.33 2.24
N GLY A 515 9.12 21.08 2.43
CA GLY A 515 8.99 20.09 1.36
C GLY A 515 7.54 19.83 1.00
N PHE A 516 7.26 19.73 -0.30
CA PHE A 516 5.99 19.32 -0.86
C PHE A 516 6.22 18.43 -2.08
N ALA A 517 6.06 17.13 -1.96
CA ALA A 517 6.29 16.20 -3.06
C ALA A 517 5.19 15.13 -3.15
N ARG A 518 4.44 15.15 -4.27
CA ARG A 518 3.30 14.23 -4.47
C ARG A 518 2.79 14.23 -5.92
N ARG A 519 1.99 13.24 -6.30
CA ARG A 519 1.30 13.25 -7.60
C ARG A 519 0.44 14.52 -7.71
N ALA A 520 0.46 15.17 -8.88
CA ALA A 520 -0.36 16.36 -9.16
C ALA A 520 -1.81 15.94 -9.49
N ALA A 521 -2.51 15.35 -8.52
CA ALA A 521 -3.94 15.06 -8.60
C ALA A 521 -4.73 16.21 -7.97
N THR A 522 -5.93 16.48 -8.47
CA THR A 522 -6.74 17.64 -8.07
C THR A 522 -6.97 17.70 -6.56
N TYR A 523 -7.36 16.59 -5.92
CA TYR A 523 -7.63 16.55 -4.47
C TYR A 523 -6.37 16.79 -3.61
N LYS A 524 -5.17 16.61 -4.18
CA LYS A 524 -3.90 16.86 -3.49
C LYS A 524 -3.49 18.34 -3.47
N ARG A 525 -4.15 19.14 -4.26
CA ARG A 525 -4.11 20.61 -4.28
C ARG A 525 -2.70 21.20 -4.31
N LEU A 526 -1.92 20.80 -5.33
CA LEU A 526 -0.56 21.28 -5.56
C LEU A 526 -0.42 22.81 -5.47
N THR A 527 -1.44 23.54 -5.87
CA THR A 527 -1.44 25.01 -5.94
C THR A 527 -2.17 25.69 -4.78
N LEU A 528 -2.58 24.97 -3.71
CA LEU A 528 -3.26 25.59 -2.57
C LEU A 528 -2.41 26.72 -1.96
N MET A 529 -1.10 26.50 -1.83
CA MET A 529 -0.15 27.50 -1.34
C MET A 529 -0.01 28.73 -2.23
N LEU A 530 -0.49 28.67 -3.47
CA LEU A 530 -0.48 29.77 -4.44
C LEU A 530 -1.83 30.48 -4.59
N ARG A 531 -2.83 30.18 -3.73
CA ARG A 531 -4.15 30.84 -3.75
C ARG A 531 -4.05 32.36 -3.50
N ASN A 532 -3.07 32.78 -2.71
CA ASN A 532 -2.69 34.17 -2.56
C ASN A 532 -1.19 34.33 -2.86
N PRO A 533 -0.82 34.52 -4.14
CA PRO A 533 0.57 34.59 -4.56
C PRO A 533 1.35 35.73 -3.89
N ASP A 534 0.72 36.89 -3.64
CA ASP A 534 1.37 38.04 -3.01
C ASP A 534 1.71 37.76 -1.54
N ARG A 535 0.83 37.10 -0.80
CA ARG A 535 1.10 36.69 0.56
C ARG A 535 2.21 35.63 0.61
N MET A 536 2.17 34.65 -0.28
CA MET A 536 3.24 33.64 -0.39
C MET A 536 4.57 34.28 -0.76
N ARG A 537 4.58 35.23 -1.69
CA ARG A 537 5.79 36.00 -2.04
C ARG A 537 6.37 36.72 -0.82
N THR A 538 5.52 37.36 0.00
CA THR A 538 5.94 38.03 1.24
C THR A 538 6.57 37.06 2.23
N ILE A 539 6.00 35.87 2.40
CA ILE A 539 6.53 34.82 3.26
C ILE A 539 7.91 34.35 2.79
N LEU A 540 8.05 34.04 1.51
CA LEU A 540 9.31 33.54 0.93
C LEU A 540 10.44 34.56 0.94
N THR A 541 10.13 35.86 0.80
CA THR A 541 11.13 36.93 0.67
C THR A 541 11.36 37.75 1.94
N ASP A 542 10.80 37.34 3.09
CA ASP A 542 11.07 38.02 4.38
C ASP A 542 12.56 37.99 4.67
N PRO A 543 13.23 39.15 4.79
CA PRO A 543 14.68 39.21 4.97
C PRO A 543 15.15 38.77 6.36
N ASP A 544 14.28 38.85 7.37
CA ASP A 544 14.61 38.52 8.74
C ASP A 544 14.33 37.04 9.04
N ARG A 545 13.36 36.46 8.36
CA ARG A 545 12.92 35.08 8.55
C ARG A 545 12.60 34.42 7.22
N PRO A 546 13.59 34.27 6.34
CA PRO A 546 13.39 33.72 5.00
C PRO A 546 12.88 32.27 5.04
N VAL A 547 12.11 31.87 4.04
CA VAL A 547 11.60 30.52 3.85
C VAL A 547 11.98 30.03 2.46
N GLN A 548 12.27 28.76 2.35
CA GLN A 548 12.48 28.13 1.03
C GLN A 548 11.62 26.88 0.88
N LEU A 549 11.21 26.60 -0.36
CA LEU A 549 10.20 25.59 -0.66
C LEU A 549 10.64 24.69 -1.80
N VAL A 550 10.76 23.39 -1.54
CA VAL A 550 11.02 22.36 -2.55
C VAL A 550 9.72 21.69 -2.94
N ILE A 551 9.40 21.75 -4.22
CA ILE A 551 8.22 21.12 -4.80
C ILE A 551 8.65 20.05 -5.80
N ALA A 552 8.06 18.88 -5.76
CA ALA A 552 8.24 17.82 -6.74
C ALA A 552 6.94 17.05 -6.99
N GLY A 553 6.83 16.43 -8.16
CA GLY A 553 5.66 15.61 -8.45
C GLY A 553 5.40 15.41 -9.94
N LYS A 554 4.60 14.40 -10.25
CA LYS A 554 4.21 14.04 -11.62
C LYS A 554 2.70 14.07 -11.76
N ALA A 555 2.19 14.59 -12.88
CA ALA A 555 0.81 14.40 -13.29
C ALA A 555 0.67 13.11 -14.11
N HIS A 556 -0.49 12.46 -14.03
CA HIS A 556 -0.76 11.33 -14.92
C HIS A 556 -0.68 11.78 -16.39
N PRO A 557 -0.16 10.97 -17.31
CA PRO A 557 -0.01 11.35 -18.72
C PRO A 557 -1.30 11.86 -19.39
N ALA A 558 -2.44 11.34 -18.99
CA ALA A 558 -3.75 11.77 -19.48
C ALA A 558 -4.39 12.93 -18.67
N ASP A 559 -3.74 13.41 -17.61
CA ASP A 559 -4.28 14.47 -16.73
C ASP A 559 -3.73 15.85 -17.15
N GLU A 560 -4.37 16.44 -18.15
CA GLU A 560 -4.02 17.78 -18.63
C GLU A 560 -4.21 18.87 -17.54
N GLY A 561 -5.17 18.67 -16.62
CA GLY A 561 -5.38 19.54 -15.49
C GLY A 561 -4.19 19.55 -14.53
N GLY A 562 -3.74 18.37 -14.14
CA GLY A 562 -2.54 18.19 -13.32
C GLY A 562 -1.27 18.76 -13.96
N LYS A 563 -1.09 18.57 -15.26
CA LYS A 563 0.02 19.19 -16.02
C LYS A 563 -0.04 20.71 -15.99
N SER A 564 -1.24 21.29 -16.13
CA SER A 564 -1.45 22.74 -16.03
C SER A 564 -1.09 23.27 -14.64
N LEU A 565 -1.43 22.55 -13.56
CA LEU A 565 -1.03 22.92 -12.20
C LEU A 565 0.48 22.89 -12.02
N ILE A 566 1.18 21.90 -12.57
CA ILE A 566 2.65 21.84 -12.58
C ILE A 566 3.22 23.05 -13.30
N GLN A 567 2.73 23.38 -14.49
CA GLN A 567 3.20 24.53 -15.25
C GLN A 567 2.99 25.85 -14.49
N GLN A 568 1.87 26.02 -13.80
CA GLN A 568 1.62 27.20 -12.96
C GLN A 568 2.67 27.33 -11.85
N VAL A 569 2.98 26.22 -11.17
CA VAL A 569 4.04 26.20 -10.15
C VAL A 569 5.38 26.55 -10.77
N VAL A 570 5.79 25.91 -11.87
CA VAL A 570 7.07 26.16 -12.55
C VAL A 570 7.21 27.65 -12.91
N ARG A 571 6.17 28.24 -13.50
CA ARG A 571 6.21 29.68 -13.86
C ARG A 571 6.34 30.58 -12.63
N PHE A 572 5.70 30.24 -11.53
CA PHE A 572 5.84 30.98 -10.28
C PHE A 572 7.26 30.88 -9.71
N THR A 573 7.92 29.72 -9.81
CA THR A 573 9.29 29.52 -9.32
C THR A 573 10.33 30.28 -10.17
N GLU A 574 10.02 30.62 -11.42
CA GLU A 574 10.93 31.33 -12.34
C GLU A 574 10.89 32.85 -12.20
N GLU A 575 9.99 33.38 -11.37
CA GLU A 575 9.99 34.82 -11.08
C GLU A 575 11.32 35.24 -10.45
N PRO A 576 12.00 36.31 -10.96
CA PRO A 576 13.34 36.67 -10.51
C PRO A 576 13.50 36.90 -9.01
N GLU A 577 12.43 37.29 -8.33
CA GLU A 577 12.39 37.54 -6.87
C GLU A 577 12.28 36.28 -6.06
N LEU A 578 11.80 35.16 -6.67
CA LEU A 578 11.46 33.92 -6.00
C LEU A 578 12.39 32.77 -6.34
N ARG A 579 13.08 32.81 -7.46
CA ARG A 579 13.86 31.69 -8.00
C ARG A 579 14.92 31.15 -7.03
N ASP A 580 15.40 31.97 -6.07
CA ASP A 580 16.37 31.54 -5.06
C ASP A 580 15.68 30.92 -3.82
N ARG A 581 14.35 30.96 -3.76
CA ARG A 581 13.54 30.57 -2.59
C ARG A 581 12.56 29.43 -2.84
N ILE A 582 12.20 29.16 -4.08
CA ILE A 582 11.25 28.11 -4.42
C ILE A 582 11.72 27.40 -5.70
N VAL A 583 11.63 26.07 -5.70
CA VAL A 583 12.03 25.24 -6.84
C VAL A 583 11.01 24.14 -7.11
N PHE A 584 10.76 23.86 -8.38
CA PHE A 584 10.09 22.65 -8.82
C PHE A 584 11.13 21.68 -9.39
N LEU A 585 11.24 20.47 -8.82
CA LEU A 585 12.14 19.43 -9.29
C LEU A 585 11.35 18.38 -10.09
N PRO A 586 11.57 18.26 -11.40
CA PRO A 586 10.93 17.24 -12.21
C PRO A 586 11.53 15.85 -11.96
N ASP A 587 10.79 14.83 -12.40
CA ASP A 587 11.15 13.41 -12.33
C ASP A 587 11.30 12.87 -10.91
N TYR A 588 10.34 13.22 -10.06
CA TYR A 588 10.27 12.72 -8.70
C TYR A 588 10.29 11.18 -8.65
N ASP A 589 11.28 10.63 -7.96
CA ASP A 589 11.55 9.20 -7.79
C ASP A 589 12.04 8.88 -6.36
N ILE A 590 12.34 7.60 -6.08
CA ILE A 590 12.82 7.15 -4.77
C ILE A 590 14.14 7.84 -4.41
N SER A 591 15.06 8.02 -5.36
CA SER A 591 16.37 8.60 -5.10
C SER A 591 16.26 10.07 -4.68
N MET A 592 15.45 10.87 -5.39
CA MET A 592 15.15 12.25 -5.02
C MET A 592 14.44 12.34 -3.68
N ALA A 593 13.47 11.46 -3.47
CA ALA A 593 12.62 11.44 -2.29
C ALA A 593 13.44 11.32 -1.00
N ARG A 594 14.49 10.49 -0.98
CA ARG A 594 15.37 10.32 0.19
C ARG A 594 15.97 11.65 0.66
N PHE A 595 16.46 12.48 -0.26
CA PHE A 595 17.03 13.80 0.08
C PHE A 595 15.95 14.77 0.57
N ILE A 596 14.79 14.82 -0.11
CA ILE A 596 13.72 15.75 0.26
C ILE A 596 13.16 15.43 1.63
N TYR A 597 12.88 14.14 1.94
CA TYR A 597 12.35 13.75 3.24
C TYR A 597 13.33 13.97 4.38
N ALA A 598 14.62 13.72 4.14
CA ALA A 598 15.65 13.86 5.16
C ALA A 598 16.02 15.32 5.45
N GLY A 599 16.04 16.18 4.42
CA GLY A 599 16.55 17.54 4.55
C GLY A 599 15.49 18.64 4.71
N CYS A 600 14.19 18.33 4.62
CA CYS A 600 13.15 19.33 4.88
C CYS A 600 12.81 19.42 6.36
N ASP A 601 12.75 20.65 6.89
CA ASP A 601 12.35 20.93 8.28
C ASP A 601 10.85 20.71 8.50
N VAL A 602 10.06 21.05 7.48
CA VAL A 602 8.60 20.94 7.50
C VAL A 602 8.13 20.16 6.28
N TRP A 603 7.26 19.18 6.52
CA TRP A 603 6.57 18.46 5.46
C TRP A 603 5.14 18.96 5.31
N LEU A 604 4.86 19.61 4.18
CA LEU A 604 3.54 20.16 3.89
C LEU A 604 2.65 19.11 3.19
N ASN A 605 1.43 18.92 3.72
CA ASN A 605 0.45 18.05 3.15
C ASN A 605 -0.97 18.65 3.28
N ASN A 606 -1.63 18.91 2.17
CA ASN A 606 -2.90 19.67 2.15
C ASN A 606 -3.96 19.03 1.24
N PRO A 607 -4.29 17.74 1.45
CA PRO A 607 -5.34 17.08 0.68
C PRO A 607 -6.71 17.67 0.98
N VAL A 608 -7.68 17.36 0.13
CA VAL A 608 -9.09 17.54 0.46
C VAL A 608 -9.52 16.40 1.37
N ARG A 609 -9.84 16.68 2.63
CA ARG A 609 -10.37 15.69 3.57
C ARG A 609 -11.75 15.19 3.12
N PRO A 610 -12.06 13.88 3.17
CA PRO A 610 -11.21 12.74 3.60
C PRO A 610 -10.61 11.96 2.42
N MET A 611 -10.08 12.63 1.40
CA MET A 611 -9.65 12.00 0.15
C MET A 611 -8.21 11.45 0.17
N GLU A 612 -7.48 11.54 1.28
CA GLU A 612 -6.17 10.92 1.44
C GLU A 612 -6.30 9.64 2.25
N ALA A 613 -6.17 8.48 1.61
CA ALA A 613 -6.32 7.19 2.29
C ALA A 613 -5.34 7.00 3.44
N CYS A 614 -4.08 7.38 3.23
CA CYS A 614 -3.07 7.36 4.27
C CYS A 614 -2.06 8.51 4.13
N GLY A 615 -1.30 8.59 3.01
CA GLY A 615 -0.33 9.67 2.78
C GLY A 615 1.03 9.44 3.43
N THR A 616 1.71 8.34 3.10
CA THR A 616 2.98 7.90 3.74
C THR A 616 4.18 8.84 3.58
N SER A 617 4.07 9.92 2.82
CA SER A 617 5.17 10.88 2.61
C SER A 617 5.58 11.61 3.91
N GLY A 618 4.60 12.03 4.70
CA GLY A 618 4.86 12.68 5.98
C GLY A 618 5.51 11.75 7.03
N MET A 619 5.21 10.45 6.98
CA MET A 619 5.85 9.44 7.81
C MET A 619 7.36 9.37 7.56
N LYS A 620 7.78 9.42 6.29
CA LYS A 620 9.19 9.39 5.88
C LYS A 620 9.95 10.62 6.37
N SER A 621 9.34 11.78 6.31
CA SER A 621 9.90 13.01 6.87
C SER A 621 10.01 12.92 8.39
N ALA A 622 8.99 12.41 9.07
CA ALA A 622 8.98 12.23 10.52
C ALA A 622 10.13 11.34 11.02
N LEU A 623 10.43 10.25 10.29
CA LEU A 623 11.57 9.37 10.60
C LEU A 623 12.94 10.06 10.51
N ASN A 624 13.00 11.25 9.91
CA ASN A 624 14.19 12.07 9.79
C ASN A 624 14.13 13.35 10.67
N GLY A 625 13.16 13.43 11.56
CA GLY A 625 12.97 14.58 12.46
C GLY A 625 12.23 15.75 11.81
N GLY A 626 11.75 15.63 10.56
CA GLY A 626 10.91 16.63 9.92
C GLY A 626 9.54 16.74 10.58
N LEU A 627 9.03 17.96 10.76
CA LEU A 627 7.75 18.24 11.40
C LEU A 627 6.63 18.33 10.35
N ASN A 628 5.49 17.68 10.61
CA ASN A 628 4.39 17.70 9.66
C ASN A 628 3.51 18.96 9.83
N LEU A 629 3.17 19.60 8.70
CA LEU A 629 2.18 20.65 8.59
C LEU A 629 1.10 20.15 7.61
N SER A 630 0.02 19.61 8.15
CA SER A 630 -0.93 18.86 7.31
C SER A 630 -2.38 19.08 7.74
N ILE A 631 -3.29 18.96 6.75
CA ILE A 631 -4.70 18.69 7.03
C ILE A 631 -4.78 17.38 7.82
N LEU A 632 -5.69 17.28 8.78
CA LEU A 632 -6.00 16.04 9.52
C LEU A 632 -6.72 15.08 8.57
N ASP A 633 -5.94 14.30 7.80
CA ASP A 633 -6.43 13.32 6.84
C ASP A 633 -5.48 12.12 6.79
N GLY A 634 -6.00 10.94 6.45
CA GLY A 634 -5.24 9.70 6.45
C GLY A 634 -4.58 9.42 7.80
N TRP A 635 -3.28 9.10 7.80
CA TRP A 635 -2.53 8.76 9.00
C TRP A 635 -2.39 9.93 9.98
N TRP A 636 -2.40 11.18 9.47
CA TRP A 636 -2.22 12.36 10.33
C TRP A 636 -3.43 12.65 11.20
N ASP A 637 -4.62 12.19 10.80
CA ASP A 637 -5.84 12.29 11.62
C ASP A 637 -5.74 11.54 12.96
N GLU A 638 -5.01 10.42 12.97
CA GLU A 638 -4.85 9.56 14.14
C GLU A 638 -3.56 9.80 14.94
N MET A 639 -2.53 10.42 14.33
CA MET A 639 -1.19 10.52 14.96
C MET A 639 -0.72 11.95 15.26
N ALA A 640 -1.49 12.97 14.88
CA ALA A 640 -1.18 14.35 15.23
C ALA A 640 -1.46 14.62 16.70
N ASP A 641 -0.45 15.04 17.47
CA ASP A 641 -0.57 15.32 18.91
C ASP A 641 -0.19 16.77 19.29
N GLY A 642 0.24 17.59 18.33
CA GLY A 642 0.65 18.98 18.49
C GLY A 642 2.10 19.17 18.93
N ASP A 643 2.79 18.11 19.37
CA ASP A 643 4.23 18.12 19.66
C ASP A 643 5.06 17.53 18.52
N ASN A 644 4.42 16.94 17.52
CA ASN A 644 5.03 16.35 16.32
C ASN A 644 4.76 17.14 15.02
N GLY A 645 4.08 18.28 15.10
CA GLY A 645 3.73 19.11 13.95
C GLY A 645 2.48 19.94 14.17
N TRP A 646 1.84 20.35 13.08
CA TRP A 646 0.67 21.23 13.12
C TRP A 646 -0.46 20.72 12.24
N ALA A 647 -1.67 20.79 12.75
CA ALA A 647 -2.88 20.52 11.99
C ALA A 647 -3.34 21.79 11.27
N ILE A 648 -3.49 21.75 9.95
CA ILE A 648 -4.15 22.80 9.17
C ILE A 648 -5.67 22.63 9.38
N PRO A 649 -6.39 23.64 9.89
CA PRO A 649 -7.83 23.56 10.03
C PRO A 649 -8.52 23.27 8.70
N SER A 650 -9.34 22.22 8.66
CA SER A 650 -10.13 21.85 7.48
C SER A 650 -11.45 22.63 7.46
N ALA A 651 -11.87 23.02 6.28
CA ALA A 651 -13.18 23.64 6.02
C ALA A 651 -14.21 22.58 5.58
N GLU A 652 -14.26 21.44 6.27
CA GLU A 652 -15.24 20.38 6.05
C GLU A 652 -16.68 20.91 6.06
N GLY A 653 -17.54 20.35 5.22
CA GLY A 653 -18.93 20.80 5.09
C GLY A 653 -19.13 22.01 4.16
N ILE A 654 -18.06 22.66 3.71
CA ILE A 654 -18.13 23.68 2.67
C ILE A 654 -18.14 23.01 1.29
N THR A 655 -19.27 23.01 0.62
CA THR A 655 -19.47 22.39 -0.70
C THR A 655 -18.88 23.19 -1.86
N ASP A 656 -18.73 24.51 -1.69
CA ASP A 656 -18.04 25.37 -2.65
C ASP A 656 -16.53 25.17 -2.53
N GLU A 657 -15.96 24.48 -3.50
CA GLU A 657 -14.53 24.14 -3.53
C GLU A 657 -13.62 25.37 -3.48
N HIS A 658 -13.97 26.44 -4.21
CA HIS A 658 -13.16 27.65 -4.20
C HIS A 658 -13.13 28.32 -2.83
N ARG A 659 -14.29 28.39 -2.16
CA ARG A 659 -14.40 28.95 -0.82
C ARG A 659 -13.68 28.10 0.22
N ARG A 660 -13.80 26.77 0.12
CA ARG A 660 -13.08 25.83 0.97
C ARG A 660 -11.56 26.05 0.85
N ASP A 661 -11.06 26.05 -0.39
CA ASP A 661 -9.62 26.22 -0.66
C ASP A 661 -9.12 27.60 -0.18
N ASP A 662 -9.90 28.67 -0.32
CA ASP A 662 -9.53 29.99 0.19
C ASP A 662 -9.40 30.00 1.72
N LEU A 663 -10.32 29.35 2.43
CA LEU A 663 -10.30 29.25 3.90
C LEU A 663 -9.10 28.45 4.40
N GLU A 664 -8.84 27.28 3.78
CA GLU A 664 -7.73 26.41 4.19
C GLU A 664 -6.37 26.99 3.80
N ALA A 665 -6.25 27.65 2.65
CA ALA A 665 -5.05 28.42 2.30
C ALA A 665 -4.79 29.56 3.28
N GLN A 666 -5.84 30.29 3.71
CA GLN A 666 -5.71 31.32 4.73
C GLN A 666 -5.21 30.75 6.07
N ALA A 667 -5.75 29.60 6.48
CA ALA A 667 -5.31 28.89 7.68
C ALA A 667 -3.86 28.46 7.59
N LEU A 668 -3.45 27.91 6.45
CA LEU A 668 -2.06 27.53 6.16
C LEU A 668 -1.11 28.72 6.32
N TYR A 669 -1.41 29.85 5.66
CA TYR A 669 -0.55 31.03 5.76
C TYR A 669 -0.46 31.56 7.20
N THR A 670 -1.57 31.61 7.93
CA THR A 670 -1.60 32.05 9.32
C THR A 670 -0.74 31.16 10.22
N LEU A 671 -0.80 29.82 10.05
CA LEU A 671 0.07 28.90 10.78
C LEU A 671 1.54 29.14 10.45
N LEU A 672 1.88 29.34 9.18
CA LEU A 672 3.26 29.66 8.78
C LEU A 672 3.75 30.95 9.42
N GLU A 673 3.03 32.05 9.30
CA GLU A 673 3.43 33.39 9.74
C GLU A 673 3.47 33.54 11.27
N GLU A 674 2.49 32.98 11.97
CA GLU A 674 2.31 33.21 13.41
C GLU A 674 2.93 32.11 14.27
N THR A 675 3.16 30.92 13.75
CA THR A 675 3.59 29.76 14.55
C THR A 675 4.87 29.13 14.02
N VAL A 676 4.86 28.59 12.82
CA VAL A 676 5.94 27.73 12.30
C VAL A 676 7.24 28.53 12.11
N ILE A 677 7.18 29.62 11.33
CA ILE A 677 8.35 30.42 11.02
C ILE A 677 8.93 31.07 12.28
N PRO A 678 8.14 31.74 13.16
CA PRO A 678 8.67 32.29 14.39
C PRO A 678 9.32 31.27 15.31
N LEU A 679 8.80 30.05 15.37
CA LEU A 679 9.34 28.98 16.20
C LEU A 679 10.70 28.51 15.70
N PHE A 680 10.86 28.32 14.38
CA PHE A 680 12.13 27.92 13.77
C PHE A 680 13.25 28.94 14.03
N TYR A 681 12.94 30.24 13.93
CA TYR A 681 13.93 31.32 14.09
C TYR A 681 14.16 31.76 15.54
N ARG A 682 13.41 31.24 16.52
CA ARG A 682 13.64 31.50 17.93
C ARG A 682 14.83 30.67 18.44
N ARG A 683 16.00 31.29 18.47
CA ARG A 683 17.26 30.67 18.94
C ARG A 683 17.49 30.94 20.42
N ALA A 684 18.05 29.98 21.16
CA ALA A 684 18.64 30.15 22.44
C ALA A 684 20.06 30.79 22.32
N ASP A 685 20.72 31.07 23.45
CA ASP A 685 22.05 31.71 23.48
C ASP A 685 23.13 30.86 22.76
N ASP A 686 22.93 29.55 22.66
CA ASP A 686 23.80 28.59 21.98
C ASP A 686 23.51 28.50 20.46
N GLY A 687 22.51 29.23 19.97
CA GLY A 687 22.10 29.24 18.56
C GLY A 687 21.15 28.07 18.17
N VAL A 688 20.77 27.22 19.13
CA VAL A 688 19.86 26.07 18.89
C VAL A 688 18.40 26.48 19.11
N PRO A 689 17.44 26.12 18.25
CA PRO A 689 16.03 26.39 18.47
C PRO A 689 15.42 25.33 19.41
N SER A 690 15.60 25.47 20.70
CA SER A 690 15.32 24.44 21.72
C SER A 690 13.90 23.85 21.61
N ARG A 691 12.86 24.69 21.43
CA ARG A 691 11.49 24.16 21.27
C ARG A 691 11.31 23.37 19.98
N TRP A 692 11.92 23.78 18.89
CA TRP A 692 11.92 23.05 17.63
C TRP A 692 12.58 21.68 17.80
N VAL A 693 13.77 21.65 18.40
CA VAL A 693 14.49 20.40 18.67
C VAL A 693 13.71 19.47 19.60
N GLN A 694 12.98 20.00 20.59
CA GLN A 694 12.09 19.19 21.42
C GLN A 694 10.98 18.52 20.58
N MET A 695 10.39 19.23 19.62
CA MET A 695 9.41 18.63 18.70
C MET A 695 10.05 17.58 17.80
N MET A 696 11.25 17.84 17.28
CA MET A 696 12.00 16.83 16.51
C MET A 696 12.27 15.57 17.32
N ARG A 697 12.76 15.72 18.55
CA ARG A 697 12.99 14.61 19.48
C ARG A 697 11.71 13.83 19.75
N HIS A 698 10.61 14.52 20.02
CA HIS A 698 9.30 13.91 20.23
C HIS A 698 8.87 13.10 18.99
N THR A 699 9.02 13.69 17.80
CA THR A 699 8.74 13.03 16.52
C THR A 699 9.57 11.76 16.33
N LEU A 700 10.88 11.83 16.54
CA LEU A 700 11.78 10.68 16.37
C LEU A 700 11.50 9.56 17.38
N THR A 701 11.19 9.91 18.65
CA THR A 701 11.08 8.94 19.74
C THR A 701 9.68 8.39 19.96
N ARG A 702 8.64 9.18 19.67
CA ARG A 702 7.23 8.79 19.92
C ARG A 702 6.46 8.44 18.66
N LEU A 703 6.60 9.26 17.63
CA LEU A 703 5.92 9.03 16.36
C LEU A 703 6.67 8.02 15.48
N GLY A 704 8.02 8.09 15.46
CA GLY A 704 8.86 7.23 14.62
C GLY A 704 8.47 5.76 14.67
N PRO A 705 8.43 5.11 15.85
CA PRO A 705 8.07 3.69 15.96
C PRO A 705 6.68 3.35 15.41
N GLN A 706 5.73 4.28 15.47
CA GLN A 706 4.36 4.06 15.04
C GLN A 706 4.21 4.07 13.51
N VAL A 707 5.11 4.72 12.79
CA VAL A 707 5.05 4.86 11.33
C VAL A 707 5.97 3.88 10.59
N LEU A 708 6.62 2.94 11.29
CA LEU A 708 7.47 1.92 10.68
C LEU A 708 6.66 0.84 9.95
N ALA A 709 7.15 0.39 8.81
CA ALA A 709 6.58 -0.75 8.09
C ALA A 709 6.74 -2.07 8.87
N SER A 710 7.76 -2.19 9.71
CA SER A 710 7.91 -3.34 10.62
C SER A 710 6.73 -3.46 11.60
N ARG A 711 6.23 -2.35 12.17
CA ARG A 711 4.99 -2.31 12.95
C ARG A 711 3.80 -2.75 12.09
N MET A 712 3.60 -2.11 10.92
CA MET A 712 2.50 -2.42 10.02
C MET A 712 2.46 -3.92 9.64
N VAL A 713 3.60 -4.51 9.26
CA VAL A 713 3.67 -5.93 8.86
C VAL A 713 3.42 -6.86 10.05
N ARG A 714 3.83 -6.49 11.27
CA ARG A 714 3.47 -7.22 12.51
C ARG A 714 1.94 -7.19 12.71
N ASP A 715 1.29 -6.01 12.56
CA ASP A 715 -0.17 -5.87 12.67
C ASP A 715 -0.88 -6.72 11.61
N TYR A 716 -0.47 -6.66 10.34
CA TYR A 716 -1.00 -7.56 9.30
C TYR A 716 -0.85 -9.04 9.67
N THR A 717 0.29 -9.41 10.27
CA THR A 717 0.55 -10.80 10.63
C THR A 717 -0.35 -11.26 11.76
N THR A 718 -0.48 -10.47 12.83
CA THR A 718 -1.27 -10.84 14.01
C THR A 718 -2.77 -10.77 13.78
N ASP A 719 -3.22 -9.73 13.08
CA ASP A 719 -4.65 -9.39 13.02
C ASP A 719 -5.34 -9.95 11.76
N LEU A 720 -4.58 -10.21 10.69
CA LEU A 720 -5.13 -10.66 9.41
C LEU A 720 -4.52 -11.98 8.94
N TYR A 721 -3.19 -12.13 8.84
CA TYR A 721 -2.58 -13.31 8.23
C TYR A 721 -2.71 -14.58 9.10
N CYS A 722 -2.42 -14.49 10.40
CA CYS A 722 -2.62 -15.64 11.30
C CYS A 722 -4.09 -16.04 11.41
N PRO A 723 -5.07 -15.13 11.58
CA PRO A 723 -6.48 -15.47 11.52
C PRO A 723 -6.93 -16.06 10.17
N ALA A 724 -6.41 -15.58 9.04
CA ALA A 724 -6.71 -16.13 7.72
C ALA A 724 -6.15 -17.55 7.55
N ALA A 725 -4.90 -17.78 7.97
CA ALA A 725 -4.27 -19.12 7.95
C ALA A 725 -5.09 -20.13 8.77
N ARG A 726 -5.54 -19.74 9.99
CA ARG A 726 -6.38 -20.57 10.84
C ARG A 726 -7.73 -20.87 10.18
N ALA A 727 -8.38 -19.88 9.60
CA ALA A 727 -9.66 -20.06 8.92
C ALA A 727 -9.50 -20.99 7.70
N TYR A 728 -8.41 -20.85 6.94
CA TYR A 728 -8.10 -21.73 5.82
C TYR A 728 -7.88 -23.19 6.27
N GLU A 729 -7.09 -23.43 7.33
CA GLU A 729 -6.89 -24.76 7.87
C GLU A 729 -8.22 -25.39 8.33
N SER A 730 -9.05 -24.61 9.04
CA SER A 730 -10.38 -25.06 9.48
C SER A 730 -11.32 -25.37 8.30
N ALA A 731 -11.30 -24.55 7.25
CA ALA A 731 -12.11 -24.77 6.06
C ALA A 731 -11.67 -26.03 5.27
N CYS A 732 -10.36 -26.30 5.23
CA CYS A 732 -9.78 -27.44 4.50
C CYS A 732 -9.82 -28.76 5.28
N ALA A 733 -9.96 -28.72 6.62
CA ALA A 733 -9.95 -29.92 7.46
C ALA A 733 -11.02 -30.94 7.03
N ASP A 734 -10.74 -32.23 7.27
CA ASP A 734 -11.68 -33.34 7.02
C ASP A 734 -12.29 -33.31 5.61
N SER A 735 -11.46 -33.13 4.58
CA SER A 735 -11.90 -33.03 3.17
C SER A 735 -12.89 -31.90 2.93
N TYR A 736 -12.57 -30.72 3.47
CA TYR A 736 -13.35 -29.48 3.33
C TYR A 736 -14.70 -29.49 4.08
N ALA A 737 -14.80 -30.20 5.21
CA ALA A 737 -16.06 -30.33 5.95
C ALA A 737 -16.58 -28.97 6.42
N GLY A 738 -15.71 -28.10 6.97
CA GLY A 738 -16.08 -26.75 7.42
C GLY A 738 -16.58 -25.85 6.29
N ALA A 739 -15.89 -25.87 5.14
CA ALA A 739 -16.31 -25.10 3.96
C ALA A 739 -17.64 -25.60 3.38
N ARG A 740 -17.87 -26.92 3.34
CA ARG A 740 -19.16 -27.51 2.89
C ARG A 740 -20.31 -27.13 3.83
N ASP A 741 -20.05 -27.13 5.12
CA ASP A 741 -21.04 -26.75 6.15
C ASP A 741 -21.41 -25.27 5.98
N LEU A 742 -20.42 -24.38 5.81
CA LEU A 742 -20.66 -22.96 5.54
C LEU A 742 -21.43 -22.75 4.24
N ALA A 743 -21.11 -23.46 3.15
CA ALA A 743 -21.80 -23.35 1.87
C ALA A 743 -23.27 -23.77 1.99
N VAL A 744 -23.57 -24.86 2.73
CA VAL A 744 -24.95 -25.29 3.03
C VAL A 744 -25.66 -24.25 3.88
N TYR A 745 -25.00 -23.76 4.92
CA TYR A 745 -25.54 -22.74 5.81
C TYR A 745 -25.91 -21.45 5.06
N ARG A 746 -25.02 -20.96 4.18
CA ARG A 746 -25.26 -19.77 3.36
C ARG A 746 -26.51 -19.93 2.46
N ARG A 747 -26.65 -21.06 1.77
CA ARG A 747 -27.85 -21.34 0.97
C ARG A 747 -29.14 -21.40 1.82
N THR A 748 -29.02 -21.91 3.05
CA THR A 748 -30.14 -21.93 3.99
C THR A 748 -30.54 -20.53 4.42
N LEU A 749 -29.57 -19.64 4.64
CA LEU A 749 -29.83 -18.22 4.92
C LEU A 749 -30.48 -17.50 3.71
N GLU A 750 -29.94 -17.66 2.52
CA GLU A 750 -30.45 -17.03 1.30
C GLU A 750 -31.94 -17.38 1.06
N THR A 751 -32.32 -18.60 1.31
CA THR A 751 -33.72 -19.07 1.15
C THR A 751 -34.60 -18.76 2.33
N GLY A 752 -34.08 -18.79 3.56
CA GLY A 752 -34.85 -18.75 4.81
C GLY A 752 -34.90 -17.41 5.52
N TRP A 753 -33.96 -16.49 5.22
CA TRP A 753 -33.78 -15.25 5.99
C TRP A 753 -34.98 -14.31 5.94
N SER A 754 -35.79 -14.36 4.89
CA SER A 754 -37.03 -13.60 4.77
C SER A 754 -38.07 -13.94 5.84
N SER A 755 -37.99 -15.14 6.43
CA SER A 755 -38.86 -15.61 7.49
C SER A 755 -38.39 -15.24 8.92
N VAL A 756 -37.15 -14.72 9.03
CA VAL A 756 -36.61 -14.23 10.31
C VAL A 756 -37.25 -12.90 10.67
N LEU A 757 -37.86 -12.85 11.87
CA LEU A 757 -38.59 -11.68 12.34
C LEU A 757 -38.42 -11.52 13.86
N VAL A 758 -38.02 -10.35 14.31
CA VAL A 758 -38.13 -9.93 15.70
C VAL A 758 -39.58 -9.46 15.94
N ALA A 759 -40.39 -10.33 16.47
CA ALA A 759 -41.86 -10.15 16.58
C ALA A 759 -42.30 -9.36 17.82
N GLY A 760 -41.46 -9.23 18.81
CA GLY A 760 -41.67 -8.42 20.01
C GLY A 760 -40.43 -8.33 20.87
N VAL A 761 -40.29 -7.20 21.54
CA VAL A 761 -39.22 -6.96 22.51
C VAL A 761 -39.89 -6.40 23.76
N GLU A 762 -39.55 -6.98 24.91
CA GLU A 762 -40.03 -6.59 26.22
C GLU A 762 -38.82 -6.24 27.10
N ASP A 763 -39.00 -5.28 28.00
CA ASP A 763 -38.00 -4.95 29.01
C ASP A 763 -38.55 -4.94 30.43
N GLU A 764 -37.70 -5.36 31.34
CA GLU A 764 -37.98 -5.33 32.77
C GLU A 764 -36.80 -4.72 33.52
N ARG A 765 -37.05 -3.66 34.29
CA ARG A 765 -36.00 -3.07 35.11
C ARG A 765 -35.79 -3.89 36.37
N ARG A 766 -34.56 -4.36 36.60
CA ARG A 766 -34.14 -5.11 37.81
C ARG A 766 -33.08 -4.34 38.59
N GLU A 767 -32.74 -4.83 39.78
CA GLU A 767 -31.71 -4.16 40.62
C GLU A 767 -30.32 -4.17 39.98
N ASP A 768 -30.03 -5.23 39.19
CA ASP A 768 -28.74 -5.48 38.53
C ASP A 768 -28.67 -4.95 37.09
N GLY A 769 -29.75 -4.38 36.55
CA GLY A 769 -29.77 -3.87 35.19
C GLY A 769 -31.14 -3.91 34.50
N LEU A 770 -31.08 -3.82 33.18
CA LEU A 770 -32.23 -3.94 32.29
C LEU A 770 -32.30 -5.37 31.74
N TRP A 771 -33.33 -6.13 32.10
CA TRP A 771 -33.59 -7.44 31.55
C TRP A 771 -34.39 -7.25 30.25
N ILE A 772 -33.87 -7.75 29.15
CA ILE A 772 -34.50 -7.64 27.85
C ILE A 772 -34.87 -9.03 27.33
N THR A 773 -36.08 -9.16 26.83
CA THR A 773 -36.63 -10.37 26.26
C THR A 773 -37.05 -10.10 24.82
N ALA A 774 -36.57 -10.90 23.86
CA ALA A 774 -36.92 -10.82 22.46
C ALA A 774 -37.63 -12.10 22.00
N HIS A 775 -38.75 -11.96 21.31
CA HIS A 775 -39.48 -13.03 20.66
C HIS A 775 -39.15 -13.09 19.18
N VAL A 776 -38.36 -14.08 18.77
CA VAL A 776 -37.82 -14.18 17.42
C VAL A 776 -38.40 -15.37 16.67
N ALA A 777 -39.03 -15.11 15.54
CA ALA A 777 -39.35 -16.16 14.58
C ALA A 777 -38.11 -16.45 13.73
N LEU A 778 -37.69 -17.70 13.65
CA LEU A 778 -36.48 -18.13 12.96
C LEU A 778 -36.77 -18.93 11.69
N GLY A 779 -38.05 -19.22 11.39
CA GLY A 779 -38.39 -20.14 10.33
C GLY A 779 -37.78 -21.50 10.54
N ASP A 780 -37.05 -22.02 9.60
CA ASP A 780 -36.35 -23.30 9.65
C ASP A 780 -34.93 -23.19 10.25
N LEU A 781 -34.48 -21.97 10.64
CA LEU A 781 -33.14 -21.79 11.24
C LEU A 781 -33.12 -22.27 12.69
N ALA A 782 -32.01 -22.90 13.07
CA ALA A 782 -31.76 -23.32 14.45
C ALA A 782 -31.36 -22.11 15.32
N PRO A 783 -31.72 -22.04 16.61
CA PRO A 783 -31.37 -20.94 17.48
C PRO A 783 -29.87 -20.68 17.61
N GLU A 784 -29.06 -21.73 17.53
CA GLU A 784 -27.59 -21.69 17.57
C GLU A 784 -26.95 -21.17 16.27
N SER A 785 -27.70 -21.16 15.18
CA SER A 785 -27.23 -20.63 13.88
C SER A 785 -27.45 -19.12 13.71
N VAL A 786 -27.95 -18.45 14.72
CA VAL A 786 -28.14 -17.01 14.76
C VAL A 786 -27.54 -16.39 16.02
N ALA A 787 -27.05 -15.16 15.88
CA ALA A 787 -26.73 -14.27 17.00
C ALA A 787 -27.90 -13.30 17.18
N VAL A 788 -28.45 -13.24 18.38
CA VAL A 788 -29.43 -12.20 18.74
C VAL A 788 -28.77 -11.28 19.75
N GLN A 789 -28.75 -10.00 19.45
CA GLN A 789 -27.99 -8.99 20.22
C GLN A 789 -28.86 -7.82 20.62
N VAL A 790 -28.71 -7.37 21.87
CA VAL A 790 -29.16 -6.06 22.30
C VAL A 790 -28.15 -5.04 21.82
N VAL A 791 -28.64 -4.03 21.14
CA VAL A 791 -27.86 -2.83 20.73
C VAL A 791 -28.26 -1.70 21.65
N LEU A 792 -27.37 -1.21 22.50
CA LEU A 792 -27.62 -0.17 23.48
C LEU A 792 -26.66 1.00 23.26
N GLY A 793 -27.16 2.23 23.27
CA GLY A 793 -26.31 3.40 23.20
C GLY A 793 -27.06 4.70 23.58
N ARG A 794 -26.41 5.83 23.41
CA ARG A 794 -27.05 7.14 23.57
C ARG A 794 -27.99 7.41 22.41
N VAL A 795 -29.12 8.08 22.67
CA VAL A 795 -30.06 8.44 21.61
C VAL A 795 -29.77 9.87 21.16
N GLY A 796 -29.55 10.04 19.85
CA GLY A 796 -29.43 11.34 19.18
C GLY A 796 -30.78 12.05 19.05
N ASP A 797 -30.75 13.29 18.57
CA ASP A 797 -31.94 14.13 18.37
C ASP A 797 -32.91 13.57 17.30
N ASP A 798 -32.38 12.73 16.40
CA ASP A 798 -33.14 12.01 15.35
C ASP A 798 -33.68 10.64 15.80
N GLY A 799 -33.35 10.22 17.04
CA GLY A 799 -33.74 8.93 17.59
C GLY A 799 -32.78 7.77 17.29
N GLU A 800 -31.67 8.05 16.62
CA GLU A 800 -30.63 7.05 16.33
C GLU A 800 -29.78 6.72 17.55
N ILE A 801 -29.31 5.46 17.64
CA ILE A 801 -28.43 4.99 18.70
C ILE A 801 -26.99 5.34 18.36
N LEU A 802 -26.38 6.20 19.16
CA LEU A 802 -25.01 6.67 18.99
C LEU A 802 -24.04 5.84 19.85
N ALA A 803 -22.86 5.52 19.29
CA ALA A 803 -21.82 4.73 19.94
C ALA A 803 -22.37 3.43 20.58
N PRO A 804 -22.97 2.54 19.79
CA PRO A 804 -23.66 1.37 20.28
C PRO A 804 -22.71 0.41 20.98
N THR A 805 -23.23 -0.28 22.01
CA THR A 805 -22.61 -1.44 22.62
C THR A 805 -23.52 -2.65 22.38
N PHE A 806 -22.93 -3.82 22.21
CA PHE A 806 -23.64 -5.03 21.86
C PHE A 806 -23.59 -6.03 23.00
N THR A 807 -24.73 -6.66 23.31
CA THR A 807 -24.83 -7.72 24.31
C THR A 807 -25.55 -8.91 23.72
N ASP A 808 -24.89 -10.06 23.65
CA ASP A 808 -25.47 -11.29 23.15
C ASP A 808 -26.62 -11.74 24.04
N MET A 809 -27.73 -12.15 23.41
CA MET A 809 -28.88 -12.74 24.09
C MET A 809 -28.81 -14.27 24.05
N THR A 810 -29.22 -14.88 25.13
CA THR A 810 -29.23 -16.34 25.26
C THR A 810 -30.62 -16.90 24.88
N PRO A 811 -30.70 -17.91 24.00
CA PRO A 811 -31.97 -18.57 23.68
C PRO A 811 -32.51 -19.34 24.89
N GLY A 812 -33.77 -19.16 25.16
CA GLY A 812 -34.48 -20.00 26.13
C GLY A 812 -34.77 -21.42 25.60
N PRO A 813 -35.04 -22.37 26.49
CA PRO A 813 -35.29 -23.75 26.10
C PRO A 813 -36.64 -23.97 25.40
N ASP A 814 -37.60 -23.07 25.62
CA ASP A 814 -38.96 -23.20 25.12
C ASP A 814 -39.31 -22.17 24.07
N ARG A 815 -40.22 -22.54 23.19
CA ARG A 815 -40.86 -21.60 22.26
C ARG A 815 -42.11 -20.99 22.89
N ASP A 816 -42.42 -19.76 22.53
CA ASP A 816 -43.69 -19.14 22.98
C ASP A 816 -44.94 -19.79 22.33
N ALA A 817 -46.13 -19.37 22.74
CA ALA A 817 -47.40 -19.85 22.22
C ALA A 817 -47.58 -19.72 20.70
N SER A 818 -46.76 -18.89 20.03
CA SER A 818 -46.72 -18.65 18.59
C SER A 818 -45.58 -19.41 17.89
N GLY A 819 -44.84 -20.27 18.62
CA GLY A 819 -43.71 -21.05 18.08
C GLY A 819 -42.41 -20.27 17.93
N ARG A 820 -42.28 -19.06 18.50
CA ARG A 820 -41.09 -18.20 18.43
C ARG A 820 -40.11 -18.58 19.52
N VAL A 821 -38.83 -18.45 19.23
CA VAL A 821 -37.75 -18.63 20.23
C VAL A 821 -37.66 -17.36 21.07
N VAL A 822 -37.56 -17.54 22.38
CA VAL A 822 -37.44 -16.45 23.34
C VAL A 822 -35.96 -16.29 23.70
N PHE A 823 -35.39 -15.12 23.35
CA PHE A 823 -34.01 -14.77 23.71
C PHE A 823 -34.04 -13.77 24.87
N THR A 824 -33.07 -13.89 25.78
CA THR A 824 -32.99 -13.01 26.97
C THR A 824 -31.57 -12.52 27.18
N ALA A 825 -31.42 -11.29 27.67
CA ALA A 825 -30.16 -10.72 28.13
C ALA A 825 -30.38 -9.82 29.33
N LEU A 826 -29.37 -9.77 30.23
CA LEU A 826 -29.27 -8.75 31.27
C LEU A 826 -28.23 -7.71 30.79
N VAL A 827 -28.66 -6.47 30.63
CA VAL A 827 -27.80 -5.36 30.27
C VAL A 827 -27.52 -4.52 31.52
N PRO A 828 -26.27 -4.56 32.04
CA PRO A 828 -25.93 -3.78 33.23
C PRO A 828 -25.92 -2.27 32.90
N PRO A 829 -26.21 -1.40 33.88
CA PRO A 829 -26.18 0.03 33.66
C PRO A 829 -24.73 0.50 33.41
N SER A 830 -24.41 0.76 32.17
CA SER A 830 -23.06 1.12 31.70
C SER A 830 -22.82 2.62 31.51
N ALA A 831 -23.90 3.41 31.42
CA ALA A 831 -23.83 4.86 31.19
C ALA A 831 -25.01 5.60 31.80
N SER A 832 -24.85 6.92 32.03
CA SER A 832 -25.94 7.82 32.45
C SER A 832 -26.34 8.74 31.28
N GLY A 833 -27.64 9.08 31.18
CA GLY A 833 -28.18 9.96 30.17
C GLY A 833 -29.40 9.38 29.47
N HIS A 834 -29.73 9.95 28.29
CA HIS A 834 -30.78 9.40 27.44
C HIS A 834 -30.20 8.20 26.68
N LEU A 835 -30.60 7.01 27.09
CA LEU A 835 -30.19 5.75 26.46
C LEU A 835 -31.38 5.13 25.75
N GLY A 836 -31.13 4.51 24.63
CA GLY A 836 -32.08 3.70 23.88
C GLY A 836 -31.49 2.34 23.55
N TYR A 837 -32.34 1.39 23.25
CA TYR A 837 -31.92 0.09 22.82
C TYR A 837 -32.79 -0.43 21.68
N THR A 838 -32.21 -1.33 20.88
CA THR A 838 -32.95 -2.18 19.95
C THR A 838 -32.40 -3.59 20.02
N VAL A 839 -33.00 -4.51 19.28
CA VAL A 839 -32.52 -5.90 19.15
C VAL A 839 -32.24 -6.18 17.70
N ARG A 840 -31.14 -6.87 17.42
CA ARG A 840 -30.84 -7.34 16.06
C ARG A 840 -30.59 -8.84 16.02
N VAL A 841 -30.87 -9.45 14.88
CA VAL A 841 -30.57 -10.86 14.58
C VAL A 841 -29.59 -10.90 13.44
N LEU A 842 -28.53 -11.67 13.61
CA LEU A 842 -27.40 -11.83 12.68
C LEU A 842 -27.15 -13.34 12.45
N PRO A 843 -26.50 -13.72 11.34
CA PRO A 843 -25.97 -15.08 11.18
C PRO A 843 -24.90 -15.41 12.22
N ARG A 844 -24.79 -16.67 12.61
CA ARG A 844 -23.71 -17.20 13.45
C ARG A 844 -23.26 -18.57 12.94
N HIS A 845 -21.99 -18.65 12.57
CA HIS A 845 -21.37 -19.88 12.10
C HIS A 845 -19.87 -19.90 12.46
N PRO A 846 -19.27 -21.05 12.86
CA PRO A 846 -17.87 -21.12 13.28
C PRO A 846 -16.84 -20.71 12.20
N GLN A 847 -17.20 -20.81 10.93
CA GLN A 847 -16.33 -20.46 9.81
C GLN A 847 -16.43 -18.96 9.40
N LEU A 848 -17.29 -18.16 10.00
CA LEU A 848 -17.37 -16.73 9.76
C LEU A 848 -16.33 -15.97 10.57
N SER A 849 -15.79 -14.90 10.00
CA SER A 849 -14.89 -13.98 10.69
C SER A 849 -15.64 -13.00 11.60
N SER A 850 -16.88 -12.69 11.25
CA SER A 850 -17.81 -11.86 12.03
C SER A 850 -19.25 -12.20 11.66
N GLU A 851 -20.19 -11.85 12.55
CA GLU A 851 -21.62 -12.07 12.30
C GLU A 851 -22.18 -11.17 11.16
N SER A 852 -21.50 -10.05 10.84
CA SER A 852 -21.87 -9.16 9.72
C SER A 852 -21.34 -9.62 8.35
N GLU A 853 -20.43 -10.59 8.30
CA GLU A 853 -19.73 -11.01 7.08
C GLU A 853 -20.66 -11.34 5.90
N LEU A 854 -21.78 -12.00 6.16
CA LEU A 854 -22.72 -12.44 5.11
C LEU A 854 -23.76 -11.37 4.69
N GLY A 855 -23.76 -10.19 5.30
CA GLY A 855 -24.67 -9.11 4.93
C GLY A 855 -26.13 -9.31 5.34
N PHE A 856 -26.43 -10.23 6.27
CA PHE A 856 -27.79 -10.46 6.76
C PHE A 856 -28.01 -9.85 8.13
N VAL A 857 -29.01 -9.00 8.29
CA VAL A 857 -29.44 -8.42 9.57
C VAL A 857 -30.98 -8.30 9.62
N ARG A 858 -31.58 -8.44 10.81
CA ARG A 858 -32.99 -8.14 11.07
C ARG A 858 -33.16 -7.36 12.35
N PHE A 859 -33.87 -6.25 12.26
CA PHE A 859 -34.31 -5.44 13.40
C PHE A 859 -35.82 -5.65 13.66
N PRO A 860 -36.33 -5.28 14.84
CA PRO A 860 -37.79 -5.20 15.09
C PRO A 860 -38.45 -4.30 14.04
N ALA A 861 -39.68 -4.67 13.63
CA ALA A 861 -40.48 -3.74 12.82
C ALA A 861 -40.71 -2.46 13.62
N THR A 862 -40.38 -1.32 13.09
CA THR A 862 -40.69 -0.03 13.72
C THR A 862 -42.19 0.09 13.83
N THR A 863 -42.72 0.06 15.06
CA THR A 863 -44.08 0.52 15.31
C THR A 863 -44.11 2.01 15.12
N GLY A 864 -44.62 2.46 13.93
CA GLY A 864 -44.78 3.85 13.58
C GLY A 864 -45.74 4.59 14.55
#